data_6b29faa47512a3092281d70b3aecf3cb
#
_entry.id   6b29faa47512a3092281d70b3aecf3cb
#
_cell.length_a   1.000
_cell.length_b   1.000
_cell.length_c   1.000
_cell.angle_alpha   90.00
_cell.angle_beta   90.00
_cell.angle_gamma   90.00
#
_symmetry.space_group_name_H-M   'P 1'
#
loop_
_entity.id
_entity.type
_entity.pdbx_description
1 polymer ?
#
loop_
_entity_poly.entity_id
_entity_poly.type
_entity_poly.pdbx_seq_one_letter_code
_entity_poly.pdbx_strand_id
1 'polypeptide(L)'
;MIRLLVIGLLPLAFAASAADPLAEARAAFARGDFTNTISHATNSIAKNPWQEDSRVLHIRALMAQGQFAKAHTVTTNAMAKLASSVRVRWMAHEVFHFNNDPKGATNSLAEINRLAGIRGWAYRNAPDLIVLGRTALKLDADPKLVLDKLYHPAREHDPNFAGTAQAIGDLALSKSDYELAGRTFQLALKRHPKNADLHFGAARAFAPSDSKTMTQHLQATLTANPNHAGARLLMADRLIDSEAYDEAETQLSKVLAVNPHHPEAWAYRSVIAHLRADTTAERKAREQALAHWKTNPRVDHLIGKKLSQKYRFAEGSAHQKQALAFDEKYLPAKIQLAQDLLRLGLEKEGWAMTEAAHESDGYDVTTYNLVTLRDTLGKYTTLTNANFIVRMDPHEAAIYGPRALRLLDRAHDTLCKKYGLKLEQRTTVEIFAEQKDFGVRTFGMPDNPGFLGVCFGCVITANSPASQMPAPANWESVLWHEFCHTVTLALTRNKMPRWLSEGISVYEERQAQATWGQRMNLRFRELILGGELTPVSKMSGAFLAPESNLHLQFAYYQSSLVVEHLTERFGLQAIRNILKDLGEGVEINAAIAKHTEPLNKLEPAFRAYAVTKAKALAPELDWTKPDPETLRTGMEEFAKKHPKNFYLLVRQARRALNDKDWEAVKAPCKELIKLFPRQTNGEGNPYVMLARAQRELEEYQAERQTLEALAAMADDAYPVFQRLTELAAEQEDWEAVRLNCERVLAVNPLLPDTHRPLALAAEALNDAPQAIESWQTLLRLDPLDPAEANYRLARLLREPDNPKAK
;
A
#
# COMPACT_ATOMS: atom_id res chain seq x y z
N MET A 1 -76.12 50.90 -25.36
CA MET A 1 -74.97 51.24 -26.16
C MET A 1 -73.69 50.92 -25.37
N ILE A 2 -73.13 49.75 -25.58
CA ILE A 2 -71.89 49.26 -24.89
C ILE A 2 -70.80 49.26 -25.98
N ARG A 3 -69.83 50.12 -25.80
CA ARG A 3 -68.63 50.13 -26.67
C ARG A 3 -67.65 49.10 -26.19
N LEU A 4 -67.37 48.04 -26.97
CA LEU A 4 -66.28 47.11 -26.80
C LEU A 4 -64.95 47.80 -27.17
N LEU A 5 -64.04 47.82 -26.19
CA LEU A 5 -62.63 48.17 -26.42
C LEU A 5 -61.86 46.92 -26.83
N VAL A 6 -61.40 46.84 -28.09
CA VAL A 6 -60.50 45.77 -28.55
C VAL A 6 -59.06 46.20 -28.19
N ILE A 7 -58.45 45.52 -27.17
CA ILE A 7 -57.06 45.67 -26.82
C ILE A 7 -56.28 44.70 -27.71
N GLY A 8 -55.54 45.23 -28.69
CA GLY A 8 -54.65 44.49 -29.54
C GLY A 8 -53.42 43.97 -28.73
N LEU A 9 -53.35 42.66 -28.56
CA LEU A 9 -52.15 41.99 -28.04
C LEU A 9 -51.07 41.98 -29.17
N LEU A 10 -50.05 42.83 -29.03
CA LEU A 10 -48.81 42.71 -29.78
C LEU A 10 -48.05 41.45 -29.24
N PRO A 11 -47.59 40.54 -30.08
CA PRO A 11 -46.75 39.45 -29.64
C PRO A 11 -45.37 40.04 -29.26
N LEU A 12 -45.02 39.99 -27.97
CA LEU A 12 -43.67 40.17 -27.50
C LEU A 12 -42.84 39.00 -28.05
N ALA A 13 -42.14 39.22 -29.14
CA ALA A 13 -41.08 38.36 -29.61
C ALA A 13 -39.98 38.36 -28.51
N PHE A 14 -39.94 37.34 -27.68
CA PHE A 14 -38.73 37.04 -26.89
C PHE A 14 -37.60 36.82 -27.89
N ALA A 15 -36.79 37.87 -28.14
CA ALA A 15 -35.49 37.68 -28.78
C ALA A 15 -34.69 36.74 -27.87
N ALA A 16 -34.52 35.49 -28.28
CA ALA A 16 -33.61 34.58 -27.66
C ALA A 16 -32.24 35.29 -27.59
N SER A 17 -31.83 35.67 -26.39
CA SER A 17 -30.49 36.25 -26.18
C SER A 17 -29.48 35.28 -26.79
N ALA A 18 -28.80 35.76 -27.84
CA ALA A 18 -27.75 34.97 -28.47
C ALA A 18 -26.76 34.55 -27.38
N ALA A 19 -26.68 33.24 -27.11
CA ALA A 19 -25.83 32.71 -26.06
C ALA A 19 -24.40 33.23 -26.19
N ASP A 20 -23.78 33.61 -25.07
CA ASP A 20 -22.39 34.12 -25.05
C ASP A 20 -21.42 33.02 -25.52
N PRO A 21 -20.74 33.16 -26.67
CA PRO A 21 -19.84 32.12 -27.19
C PRO A 21 -18.72 31.76 -26.22
N LEU A 22 -18.30 32.66 -25.34
CA LEU A 22 -17.32 32.34 -24.28
C LEU A 22 -17.92 31.42 -23.20
N ALA A 23 -19.14 31.67 -22.78
CA ALA A 23 -19.84 30.82 -21.84
C ALA A 23 -20.08 29.40 -22.40
N GLU A 24 -20.46 29.33 -23.68
CA GLU A 24 -20.61 28.06 -24.41
C GLU A 24 -19.27 27.30 -24.52
N ALA A 25 -18.19 28.02 -24.87
CA ALA A 25 -16.84 27.43 -24.92
C ALA A 25 -16.40 26.85 -23.56
N ARG A 26 -16.65 27.58 -22.46
CA ARG A 26 -16.35 27.11 -21.09
C ARG A 26 -17.18 25.87 -20.74
N ALA A 27 -18.47 25.87 -21.04
CA ALA A 27 -19.34 24.74 -20.79
C ALA A 27 -18.97 23.49 -21.60
N ALA A 28 -18.61 23.66 -22.88
CA ALA A 28 -18.12 22.58 -23.75
C ALA A 28 -16.79 22.01 -23.24
N PHE A 29 -15.84 22.86 -22.86
CA PHE A 29 -14.57 22.46 -22.30
C PHE A 29 -14.74 21.65 -21.01
N ALA A 30 -15.59 22.11 -20.10
CA ALA A 30 -15.86 21.44 -18.84
C ALA A 30 -16.42 20.01 -19.03
N ARG A 31 -17.17 19.78 -20.11
CA ARG A 31 -17.70 18.45 -20.49
C ARG A 31 -16.74 17.61 -21.34
N GLY A 32 -15.56 18.13 -21.67
CA GLY A 32 -14.59 17.46 -22.55
C GLY A 32 -14.97 17.44 -24.02
N ASP A 33 -15.84 18.33 -24.44
CA ASP A 33 -16.21 18.53 -25.84
C ASP A 33 -15.30 19.58 -26.48
N PHE A 34 -14.09 19.12 -26.80
CA PHE A 34 -13.04 20.03 -27.29
C PHE A 34 -13.32 20.56 -28.68
N THR A 35 -14.03 19.83 -29.53
CA THR A 35 -14.40 20.27 -30.88
C THR A 35 -15.34 21.48 -30.83
N ASN A 36 -16.41 21.38 -30.03
CA ASN A 36 -17.32 22.52 -29.81
C ASN A 36 -16.64 23.66 -29.07
N THR A 37 -15.73 23.32 -28.10
CA THR A 37 -14.92 24.35 -27.43
C THR A 37 -14.13 25.20 -28.45
N ILE A 38 -13.43 24.57 -29.40
CA ILE A 38 -12.66 25.24 -30.47
C ILE A 38 -13.59 26.14 -31.30
N SER A 39 -14.75 25.63 -31.74
CA SER A 39 -15.71 26.38 -32.51
C SER A 39 -16.22 27.63 -31.78
N HIS A 40 -16.73 27.46 -30.55
CA HIS A 40 -17.25 28.56 -29.77
C HIS A 40 -16.16 29.58 -29.39
N ALA A 41 -14.95 29.10 -29.02
CA ALA A 41 -13.84 30.00 -28.72
C ALA A 41 -13.41 30.81 -29.95
N THR A 42 -13.38 30.19 -31.13
CA THR A 42 -13.07 30.88 -32.40
C THR A 42 -14.13 31.96 -32.69
N ASN A 43 -15.42 31.65 -32.52
CA ASN A 43 -16.51 32.62 -32.68
C ASN A 43 -16.41 33.76 -31.66
N SER A 44 -16.03 33.49 -30.42
CA SER A 44 -15.82 34.52 -29.41
C SER A 44 -14.64 35.43 -29.76
N ILE A 45 -13.51 34.87 -30.25
CA ILE A 45 -12.34 35.61 -30.70
C ILE A 45 -12.66 36.49 -31.94
N ALA A 46 -13.51 36.00 -32.84
CA ALA A 46 -13.95 36.79 -34.00
C ALA A 46 -14.76 38.02 -33.59
N LYS A 47 -15.63 37.87 -32.56
CA LYS A 47 -16.41 39.00 -31.99
C LYS A 47 -15.55 39.97 -31.18
N ASN A 48 -14.59 39.45 -30.42
CA ASN A 48 -13.66 40.25 -29.63
C ASN A 48 -12.23 39.66 -29.69
N PRO A 49 -11.38 40.20 -30.61
CA PRO A 49 -10.02 39.74 -30.79
C PRO A 49 -9.10 39.91 -29.56
N TRP A 50 -9.50 40.73 -28.59
CA TRP A 50 -8.75 40.95 -27.33
C TRP A 50 -9.23 40.06 -26.19
N GLN A 51 -10.21 39.19 -26.43
CA GLN A 51 -10.75 38.27 -25.39
C GLN A 51 -9.72 37.19 -25.04
N GLU A 52 -9.02 37.39 -23.95
CA GLU A 52 -7.96 36.50 -23.42
C GLU A 52 -8.47 35.09 -23.13
N ASP A 53 -9.57 34.97 -22.37
CA ASP A 53 -10.13 33.67 -21.94
C ASP A 53 -10.47 32.77 -23.15
N SER A 54 -11.05 33.35 -24.21
CA SER A 54 -11.36 32.60 -25.41
C SER A 54 -10.11 32.05 -26.10
N ARG A 55 -9.02 32.86 -26.12
CA ARG A 55 -7.73 32.41 -26.68
C ARG A 55 -7.10 31.31 -25.84
N VAL A 56 -7.10 31.44 -24.54
CA VAL A 56 -6.58 30.40 -23.61
C VAL A 56 -7.39 29.10 -23.76
N LEU A 57 -8.73 29.18 -23.80
CA LEU A 57 -9.58 28.01 -24.03
C LEU A 57 -9.35 27.35 -25.40
N HIS A 58 -9.21 28.14 -26.46
CA HIS A 58 -8.88 27.63 -27.82
C HIS A 58 -7.56 26.85 -27.80
N ILE A 59 -6.49 27.41 -27.20
CA ILE A 59 -5.18 26.76 -27.12
C ILE A 59 -5.30 25.48 -26.29
N ARG A 60 -5.95 25.51 -25.13
CA ARG A 60 -6.16 24.35 -24.25
C ARG A 60 -6.90 23.21 -24.96
N ALA A 61 -7.94 23.53 -25.72
CA ALA A 61 -8.71 22.54 -26.46
C ALA A 61 -7.90 21.88 -27.59
N LEU A 62 -7.10 22.68 -28.32
CA LEU A 62 -6.18 22.16 -29.36
C LEU A 62 -5.12 21.23 -28.75
N MET A 63 -4.54 21.62 -27.59
CA MET A 63 -3.58 20.79 -26.85
C MET A 63 -4.22 19.49 -26.35
N ALA A 64 -5.45 19.56 -25.83
CA ALA A 64 -6.19 18.41 -25.37
C ALA A 64 -6.49 17.39 -26.50
N GLN A 65 -6.62 17.85 -27.74
CA GLN A 65 -6.79 17.01 -28.92
C GLN A 65 -5.47 16.60 -29.61
N GLY A 66 -4.30 17.00 -29.07
CA GLY A 66 -3.01 16.71 -29.72
C GLY A 66 -2.72 17.48 -30.99
N GLN A 67 -3.47 18.57 -31.26
CA GLN A 67 -3.27 19.40 -32.44
C GLN A 67 -2.14 20.44 -32.21
N PHE A 68 -0.94 19.94 -31.83
CA PHE A 68 0.15 20.78 -31.34
C PHE A 68 0.63 21.84 -32.33
N ALA A 69 0.73 21.53 -33.60
CA ALA A 69 1.13 22.50 -34.61
C ALA A 69 0.11 23.65 -34.77
N LYS A 70 -1.18 23.34 -34.71
CA LYS A 70 -2.23 24.37 -34.72
C LYS A 70 -2.20 25.19 -33.44
N ALA A 71 -2.01 24.53 -32.29
CA ALA A 71 -1.84 25.21 -31.01
C ALA A 71 -0.68 26.19 -31.07
N HIS A 72 0.45 25.83 -31.66
CA HIS A 72 1.59 26.70 -31.85
C HIS A 72 1.21 27.98 -32.64
N THR A 73 0.59 27.82 -33.82
CA THR A 73 0.15 28.96 -34.66
C THR A 73 -0.82 29.90 -33.91
N VAL A 74 -1.82 29.32 -33.21
CA VAL A 74 -2.81 30.11 -32.46
C VAL A 74 -2.15 30.83 -31.28
N THR A 75 -1.21 30.16 -30.61
CA THR A 75 -0.48 30.72 -29.47
C THR A 75 0.42 31.88 -29.88
N THR A 76 1.17 31.73 -30.97
CA THR A 76 2.00 32.82 -31.54
C THR A 76 1.16 34.03 -31.89
N ASN A 77 0.01 33.83 -32.56
CA ASN A 77 -0.91 34.91 -32.85
C ASN A 77 -1.51 35.57 -31.59
N ALA A 78 -1.82 34.77 -30.56
CA ALA A 78 -2.30 35.27 -29.27
C ALA A 78 -1.24 36.13 -28.57
N MET A 79 0.03 35.69 -28.56
CA MET A 79 1.16 36.42 -27.97
C MET A 79 1.40 37.75 -28.69
N ALA A 80 1.26 37.83 -30.02
CA ALA A 80 1.38 39.07 -30.78
C ALA A 80 0.28 40.09 -30.43
N LYS A 81 -0.94 39.59 -30.16
CA LYS A 81 -2.08 40.45 -29.76
C LYS A 81 -2.05 40.82 -28.27
N LEU A 82 -1.76 39.87 -27.42
CA LEU A 82 -1.81 40.01 -25.95
C LEU A 82 -0.38 39.95 -25.40
N ALA A 83 0.51 40.84 -25.83
CA ALA A 83 1.93 40.80 -25.51
C ALA A 83 2.26 40.80 -24.00
N SER A 84 1.40 41.39 -23.15
CA SER A 84 1.56 41.45 -21.71
C SER A 84 0.74 40.36 -20.94
N SER A 85 0.07 39.45 -21.66
CA SER A 85 -0.67 38.40 -20.98
C SER A 85 0.24 37.31 -20.42
N VAL A 86 0.29 37.17 -19.10
CA VAL A 86 1.03 36.07 -18.43
C VAL A 86 0.34 34.71 -18.70
N ARG A 87 -0.98 34.68 -18.84
CA ARG A 87 -1.76 33.48 -19.12
C ARG A 87 -1.48 32.88 -20.50
N VAL A 88 -1.44 33.74 -21.53
CA VAL A 88 -1.07 33.33 -22.89
C VAL A 88 0.39 32.83 -22.95
N ARG A 89 1.30 33.50 -22.24
CA ARG A 89 2.72 33.06 -22.18
C ARG A 89 2.90 31.77 -21.42
N TRP A 90 2.11 31.50 -20.39
CA TRP A 90 2.09 30.20 -19.73
C TRP A 90 1.66 29.09 -20.70
N MET A 91 0.61 29.34 -21.50
CA MET A 91 0.22 28.39 -22.55
C MET A 91 1.34 28.23 -23.60
N ALA A 92 2.04 29.31 -23.93
CA ALA A 92 3.16 29.25 -24.86
C ALA A 92 4.31 28.38 -24.36
N HIS A 93 4.63 28.42 -23.06
CA HIS A 93 5.62 27.53 -22.44
C HIS A 93 5.27 26.05 -22.70
N GLU A 94 4.03 25.62 -22.47
CA GLU A 94 3.59 24.25 -22.70
C GLU A 94 3.57 23.90 -24.19
N VAL A 95 2.97 24.75 -25.02
CA VAL A 95 2.85 24.55 -26.48
C VAL A 95 4.22 24.43 -27.17
N PHE A 96 5.19 25.22 -26.78
CA PHE A 96 6.53 25.20 -27.37
C PHE A 96 7.28 23.90 -27.04
N HIS A 97 7.14 23.37 -25.80
CA HIS A 97 7.67 22.05 -25.49
C HIS A 97 7.12 20.96 -26.40
N PHE A 98 5.81 20.93 -26.62
CA PHE A 98 5.16 19.96 -27.51
C PHE A 98 5.43 20.19 -29.01
N ASN A 99 6.13 21.27 -29.38
CA ASN A 99 6.61 21.54 -30.70
C ASN A 99 8.14 21.47 -30.82
N ASN A 100 8.80 20.84 -29.81
CA ASN A 100 10.26 20.69 -29.72
C ASN A 100 11.01 22.04 -29.76
N ASP A 101 10.45 23.10 -29.19
CA ASP A 101 11.08 24.40 -29.01
C ASP A 101 11.35 24.72 -27.53
N PRO A 102 12.39 24.14 -26.93
CA PRO A 102 12.72 24.38 -25.52
C PRO A 102 13.17 25.82 -25.28
N LYS A 103 13.76 26.50 -26.29
CA LYS A 103 14.16 27.90 -26.15
C LYS A 103 12.95 28.81 -26.03
N GLY A 104 11.96 28.62 -26.90
CA GLY A 104 10.69 29.35 -26.84
C GLY A 104 9.96 29.11 -25.51
N ALA A 105 9.96 27.87 -25.04
CA ALA A 105 9.38 27.51 -23.75
C ALA A 105 10.06 28.25 -22.57
N THR A 106 11.39 28.24 -22.51
CA THR A 106 12.17 28.95 -21.48
C THR A 106 12.00 30.47 -21.56
N ASN A 107 12.03 31.04 -22.78
CA ASN A 107 11.80 32.47 -23.00
C ASN A 107 10.41 32.93 -22.54
N SER A 108 9.41 32.06 -22.68
CA SER A 108 8.05 32.35 -22.20
C SER A 108 7.99 32.48 -20.68
N LEU A 109 8.67 31.61 -19.91
CA LEU A 109 8.77 31.73 -18.45
C LEU A 109 9.57 32.96 -18.04
N ALA A 110 10.69 33.22 -18.67
CA ALA A 110 11.52 34.39 -18.40
C ALA A 110 10.74 35.69 -18.61
N GLU A 111 9.92 35.78 -19.67
CA GLU A 111 9.09 36.94 -19.93
C GLU A 111 7.93 37.11 -18.93
N ILE A 112 7.31 36.01 -18.43
CA ILE A 112 6.34 36.08 -17.34
C ILE A 112 7.02 36.70 -16.11
N ASN A 113 8.20 36.22 -15.74
CA ASN A 113 8.94 36.72 -14.59
C ASN A 113 9.33 38.21 -14.75
N ARG A 114 9.77 38.61 -15.95
CA ARG A 114 10.05 40.00 -16.30
C ARG A 114 8.82 40.90 -16.15
N LEU A 115 7.68 40.44 -16.71
CA LEU A 115 6.41 41.17 -16.64
C LEU A 115 5.94 41.33 -15.18
N ALA A 116 6.04 40.28 -14.39
CA ALA A 116 5.71 40.31 -12.96
C ALA A 116 6.57 41.30 -12.19
N GLY A 117 7.85 41.38 -12.50
CA GLY A 117 8.78 42.31 -11.85
C GLY A 117 8.46 43.79 -12.14
N ILE A 118 8.15 44.14 -13.40
CA ILE A 118 7.93 45.54 -13.81
C ILE A 118 6.47 46.00 -13.67
N ARG A 119 5.49 45.07 -13.66
CA ARG A 119 4.05 45.34 -13.64
C ARG A 119 3.28 44.47 -12.68
N GLY A 120 3.85 43.99 -11.58
CA GLY A 120 3.20 43.09 -10.63
C GLY A 120 1.81 43.56 -10.15
N TRP A 121 1.61 44.87 -10.09
CA TRP A 121 0.35 45.51 -9.75
C TRP A 121 -0.78 45.19 -10.74
N ALA A 122 -0.46 44.85 -11.98
CA ALA A 122 -1.47 44.52 -13.03
C ALA A 122 -1.95 43.07 -12.97
N TYR A 123 -1.26 42.14 -12.28
CA TYR A 123 -1.52 40.73 -12.25
C TYR A 123 -2.04 40.28 -10.87
N ARG A 124 -3.10 40.92 -10.38
CA ARG A 124 -3.67 40.67 -9.04
C ARG A 124 -4.92 39.83 -9.03
N ASN A 125 -5.52 39.54 -10.20
CA ASN A 125 -6.67 38.64 -10.25
C ASN A 125 -6.25 37.17 -10.03
N ALA A 126 -7.19 36.34 -9.59
CA ALA A 126 -6.89 34.94 -9.23
C ALA A 126 -6.25 34.13 -10.38
N PRO A 127 -6.71 34.18 -11.65
CA PRO A 127 -6.06 33.46 -12.75
C PRO A 127 -4.61 33.85 -12.99
N ASP A 128 -4.28 35.14 -12.90
CA ASP A 128 -2.91 35.62 -13.10
C ASP A 128 -1.99 35.24 -11.95
N LEU A 129 -2.45 35.37 -10.70
CA LEU A 129 -1.70 34.96 -9.51
C LEU A 129 -1.37 33.47 -9.55
N ILE A 130 -2.28 32.64 -10.03
CA ILE A 130 -2.03 31.20 -10.23
C ILE A 130 -0.91 30.97 -11.26
N VAL A 131 -0.94 31.70 -12.36
CA VAL A 131 0.12 31.57 -13.39
C VAL A 131 1.45 32.04 -12.84
N LEU A 132 1.48 33.16 -12.12
CA LEU A 132 2.71 33.63 -11.47
C LEU A 132 3.27 32.58 -10.48
N GLY A 133 2.39 31.95 -9.68
CA GLY A 133 2.81 30.88 -8.76
C GLY A 133 3.36 29.66 -9.48
N ARG A 134 2.70 29.21 -10.54
CA ARG A 134 3.21 28.11 -11.37
C ARG A 134 4.55 28.44 -12.01
N THR A 135 4.71 29.67 -12.48
CA THR A 135 5.98 30.15 -13.05
C THR A 135 7.08 30.21 -12.01
N ALA A 136 6.79 30.74 -10.82
CA ALA A 136 7.72 30.80 -9.70
C ALA A 136 8.22 29.39 -9.31
N LEU A 137 7.30 28.40 -9.20
CA LEU A 137 7.67 27.00 -8.93
C LEU A 137 8.55 26.40 -10.02
N LYS A 138 8.36 26.80 -11.30
CA LYS A 138 9.22 26.36 -12.41
C LYS A 138 10.60 27.03 -12.41
N LEU A 139 10.72 28.12 -11.67
CA LEU A 139 11.96 28.89 -11.46
C LEU A 139 12.55 28.64 -10.06
N ASP A 140 12.26 27.47 -9.47
CA ASP A 140 12.80 26.98 -8.21
C ASP A 140 12.45 27.84 -6.98
N ALA A 141 11.31 28.58 -7.00
CA ALA A 141 10.86 29.33 -5.84
C ALA A 141 10.33 28.38 -4.73
N ASP A 142 10.53 28.78 -3.47
CA ASP A 142 10.01 28.05 -2.31
C ASP A 142 8.47 27.88 -2.41
N PRO A 143 7.95 26.63 -2.40
CA PRO A 143 6.52 26.33 -2.49
C PRO A 143 5.68 26.98 -1.38
N LYS A 144 6.22 27.15 -0.16
CA LYS A 144 5.54 27.82 0.95
C LYS A 144 5.30 29.29 0.62
N LEU A 145 6.33 29.96 0.07
CA LEU A 145 6.19 31.34 -0.36
C LEU A 145 5.18 31.48 -1.50
N VAL A 146 5.14 30.53 -2.42
CA VAL A 146 4.13 30.52 -3.50
C VAL A 146 2.72 30.36 -2.94
N LEU A 147 2.51 29.48 -1.98
CA LEU A 147 1.22 29.33 -1.29
C LEU A 147 0.82 30.66 -0.62
N ASP A 148 1.70 31.23 0.19
CA ASP A 148 1.39 32.40 1.02
C ASP A 148 1.25 33.71 0.21
N LYS A 149 2.11 33.91 -0.79
CA LYS A 149 2.17 35.20 -1.51
C LYS A 149 1.37 35.21 -2.81
N LEU A 150 0.99 34.06 -3.34
CA LEU A 150 0.32 33.99 -4.64
C LEU A 150 -1.00 33.21 -4.58
N TYR A 151 -1.03 31.99 -4.03
CA TYR A 151 -2.23 31.18 -4.08
C TYR A 151 -3.27 31.52 -3.01
N HIS A 152 -2.86 31.86 -1.78
CA HIS A 152 -3.78 32.34 -0.75
C HIS A 152 -4.39 33.70 -1.13
N PRO A 153 -3.61 34.70 -1.59
CA PRO A 153 -4.18 35.92 -2.14
C PRO A 153 -5.11 35.70 -3.34
N ALA A 154 -4.81 34.76 -4.24
CA ALA A 154 -5.72 34.41 -5.33
C ALA A 154 -7.08 33.91 -4.81
N ARG A 155 -7.08 33.12 -3.73
CA ARG A 155 -8.31 32.65 -3.07
C ARG A 155 -9.09 33.77 -2.37
N GLU A 156 -8.38 34.72 -1.79
CA GLU A 156 -9.00 35.90 -1.15
C GLU A 156 -9.65 36.82 -2.19
N HIS A 157 -9.00 37.02 -3.33
CA HIS A 157 -9.51 37.83 -4.42
C HIS A 157 -10.78 37.25 -5.08
N ASP A 158 -10.77 35.94 -5.30
CA ASP A 158 -11.93 35.25 -5.86
C ASP A 158 -12.13 33.87 -5.17
N PRO A 159 -12.87 33.85 -4.05
CA PRO A 159 -13.16 32.61 -3.32
C PRO A 159 -13.97 31.58 -4.10
N ASN A 160 -14.61 31.98 -5.20
CA ASN A 160 -15.44 31.12 -6.06
C ASN A 160 -14.68 30.63 -7.30
N PHE A 161 -13.44 31.03 -7.50
CA PHE A 161 -12.66 30.55 -8.62
C PHE A 161 -12.07 29.17 -8.34
N ALA A 162 -12.68 28.14 -8.92
CA ALA A 162 -12.26 26.75 -8.75
C ALA A 162 -10.77 26.49 -9.08
N GLY A 163 -10.20 27.28 -9.99
CA GLY A 163 -8.79 27.17 -10.40
C GLY A 163 -7.79 27.41 -9.27
N THR A 164 -8.17 28.20 -8.24
CA THR A 164 -7.30 28.41 -7.07
C THR A 164 -7.20 27.16 -6.20
N ALA A 165 -8.33 26.49 -5.94
CA ALA A 165 -8.32 25.21 -5.22
C ALA A 165 -7.57 24.14 -6.01
N GLN A 166 -7.70 24.14 -7.34
CA GLN A 166 -6.92 23.26 -8.21
C GLN A 166 -5.40 23.52 -8.06
N ALA A 167 -4.97 24.79 -8.08
CA ALA A 167 -3.55 25.14 -7.97
C ALA A 167 -2.96 24.74 -6.60
N ILE A 168 -3.68 25.03 -5.51
CA ILE A 168 -3.25 24.65 -4.15
C ILE A 168 -3.18 23.12 -4.01
N GLY A 169 -4.24 22.42 -4.42
CA GLY A 169 -4.31 20.97 -4.33
C GLY A 169 -3.26 20.26 -5.20
N ASP A 170 -3.03 20.74 -6.42
CA ASP A 170 -1.99 20.19 -7.30
C ASP A 170 -0.57 20.42 -6.73
N LEU A 171 -0.33 21.59 -6.12
CA LEU A 171 0.93 21.83 -5.42
C LEU A 171 1.11 20.87 -4.25
N ALA A 172 0.11 20.73 -3.39
CA ALA A 172 0.12 19.79 -2.26
C ALA A 172 0.38 18.35 -2.73
N LEU A 173 -0.33 17.87 -3.78
CA LEU A 173 -0.10 16.55 -4.37
C LEU A 173 1.33 16.38 -4.91
N SER A 174 1.91 17.44 -5.47
CA SER A 174 3.30 17.40 -5.97
C SER A 174 4.34 17.29 -4.86
N LYS A 175 3.95 17.58 -3.62
CA LYS A 175 4.79 17.54 -2.41
C LYS A 175 4.42 16.37 -1.49
N SER A 176 3.59 15.45 -1.97
CA SER A 176 3.09 14.33 -1.17
C SER A 176 2.28 14.74 0.08
N ASP A 177 1.81 15.99 0.12
CA ASP A 177 0.94 16.51 1.18
C ASP A 177 -0.53 16.17 0.85
N TYR A 178 -0.87 14.88 1.03
CA TYR A 178 -2.20 14.35 0.69
C TYR A 178 -3.30 14.91 1.60
N GLU A 179 -2.99 15.29 2.84
CA GLU A 179 -3.95 15.88 3.75
C GLU A 179 -4.40 17.26 3.29
N LEU A 180 -3.45 18.16 2.99
CA LEU A 180 -3.77 19.48 2.45
C LEU A 180 -4.51 19.38 1.13
N ALA A 181 -4.09 18.49 0.24
CA ALA A 181 -4.75 18.25 -1.04
C ALA A 181 -6.21 17.80 -0.86
N GLY A 182 -6.44 16.76 -0.06
CA GLY A 182 -7.76 16.20 0.19
C GLY A 182 -8.72 17.23 0.80
N ARG A 183 -8.27 17.94 1.84
CA ARG A 183 -9.03 19.02 2.47
C ARG A 183 -9.38 20.14 1.49
N THR A 184 -8.42 20.55 0.68
CA THR A 184 -8.61 21.63 -0.30
C THR A 184 -9.65 21.26 -1.35
N PHE A 185 -9.54 20.06 -1.95
CA PHE A 185 -10.50 19.62 -2.96
C PHE A 185 -11.90 19.38 -2.37
N GLN A 186 -12.02 18.76 -1.21
CA GLN A 186 -13.32 18.54 -0.55
C GLN A 186 -14.04 19.86 -0.23
N LEU A 187 -13.34 20.88 0.27
CA LEU A 187 -13.91 22.19 0.54
C LEU A 187 -14.36 22.89 -0.75
N ALA A 188 -13.58 22.80 -1.83
CA ALA A 188 -13.92 23.37 -3.12
C ALA A 188 -15.15 22.68 -3.75
N LEU A 189 -15.27 21.37 -3.61
CA LEU A 189 -16.40 20.57 -4.12
C LEU A 189 -17.74 20.92 -3.45
N LYS A 190 -17.73 21.45 -2.23
CA LYS A 190 -18.97 21.97 -1.61
C LYS A 190 -19.57 23.15 -2.40
N ARG A 191 -18.73 23.95 -3.08
CA ARG A 191 -19.14 25.08 -3.92
C ARG A 191 -19.32 24.71 -5.39
N HIS A 192 -18.52 23.73 -5.86
CA HIS A 192 -18.46 23.31 -7.25
C HIS A 192 -18.71 21.78 -7.41
N PRO A 193 -19.88 21.26 -7.01
CA PRO A 193 -20.12 19.82 -6.87
C PRO A 193 -20.10 19.03 -8.18
N LYS A 194 -20.05 19.70 -9.34
CA LYS A 194 -19.99 19.07 -10.66
C LYS A 194 -18.68 19.34 -11.40
N ASN A 195 -17.68 19.89 -10.71
CA ASN A 195 -16.41 20.22 -11.37
C ASN A 195 -15.54 18.96 -11.51
N ALA A 196 -15.30 18.51 -12.74
CA ALA A 196 -14.53 17.31 -13.05
C ALA A 196 -13.08 17.38 -12.54
N ASP A 197 -12.40 18.52 -12.73
CA ASP A 197 -10.99 18.67 -12.33
C ASP A 197 -10.81 18.60 -10.80
N LEU A 198 -11.76 19.16 -10.03
CA LEU A 198 -11.76 19.08 -8.58
C LEU A 198 -12.02 17.65 -8.07
N HIS A 199 -12.97 16.92 -8.70
CA HIS A 199 -13.19 15.52 -8.40
C HIS A 199 -11.96 14.68 -8.73
N PHE A 200 -11.31 14.92 -9.86
CA PHE A 200 -10.07 14.24 -10.20
C PHE A 200 -8.94 14.56 -9.22
N GLY A 201 -8.81 15.81 -8.80
CA GLY A 201 -7.87 16.22 -7.75
C GLY A 201 -8.10 15.45 -6.43
N ALA A 202 -9.37 15.36 -5.99
CA ALA A 202 -9.74 14.59 -4.82
C ALA A 202 -9.44 13.09 -5.00
N ALA A 203 -9.74 12.50 -6.17
CA ALA A 203 -9.39 11.12 -6.46
C ALA A 203 -7.89 10.86 -6.29
N ARG A 204 -7.02 11.76 -6.76
CA ARG A 204 -5.56 11.66 -6.58
C ARG A 204 -5.14 11.76 -5.11
N ALA A 205 -5.81 12.63 -4.34
CA ALA A 205 -5.50 12.81 -2.92
C ALA A 205 -5.84 11.57 -2.09
N PHE A 206 -6.94 10.88 -2.41
CA PHE A 206 -7.37 9.67 -1.71
C PHE A 206 -6.78 8.36 -2.28
N ALA A 207 -6.13 8.40 -3.45
CA ALA A 207 -5.59 7.21 -4.09
C ALA A 207 -4.61 6.38 -3.22
N PRO A 208 -3.76 6.96 -2.36
CA PRO A 208 -2.86 6.19 -1.51
C PRO A 208 -3.55 5.49 -0.33
N SER A 209 -4.67 6.02 0.19
CA SER A 209 -5.23 5.62 1.49
C SER A 209 -6.68 5.12 1.45
N ASP A 210 -7.50 5.55 0.48
CA ASP A 210 -8.92 5.22 0.41
C ASP A 210 -9.37 4.95 -1.03
N SER A 211 -9.24 3.70 -1.44
CA SER A 211 -9.65 3.22 -2.77
C SER A 211 -11.13 3.45 -3.07
N LYS A 212 -12.00 3.40 -2.05
CA LYS A 212 -13.45 3.58 -2.21
C LYS A 212 -13.76 5.04 -2.55
N THR A 213 -13.26 5.96 -1.75
CA THR A 213 -13.43 7.41 -1.98
C THR A 213 -12.78 7.83 -3.30
N MET A 214 -11.58 7.32 -3.61
CA MET A 214 -10.95 7.54 -4.91
C MET A 214 -11.87 7.12 -6.06
N THR A 215 -12.43 5.91 -6.01
CA THR A 215 -13.31 5.38 -7.08
C THR A 215 -14.57 6.23 -7.25
N GLN A 216 -15.19 6.67 -6.17
CA GLN A 216 -16.35 7.56 -6.21
C GLN A 216 -16.02 8.88 -6.93
N HIS A 217 -14.90 9.49 -6.61
CA HIS A 217 -14.46 10.72 -7.26
C HIS A 217 -14.07 10.51 -8.73
N LEU A 218 -13.45 9.38 -9.09
CA LEU A 218 -13.19 9.05 -10.51
C LEU A 218 -14.48 8.90 -11.31
N GLN A 219 -15.49 8.24 -10.74
CA GLN A 219 -16.79 8.10 -11.37
C GLN A 219 -17.48 9.46 -11.57
N ALA A 220 -17.45 10.33 -10.56
CA ALA A 220 -17.97 11.69 -10.66
C ALA A 220 -17.24 12.52 -11.72
N THR A 221 -15.89 12.37 -11.81
CA THR A 221 -15.09 13.01 -12.86
C THR A 221 -15.55 12.61 -14.25
N LEU A 222 -15.67 11.31 -14.51
CA LEU A 222 -16.05 10.79 -15.83
C LEU A 222 -17.51 11.00 -16.16
N THR A 223 -18.39 11.14 -15.18
CA THR A 223 -19.78 11.55 -15.37
C THR A 223 -19.86 13.01 -15.84
N ALA A 224 -19.06 13.89 -15.25
CA ALA A 224 -19.02 15.31 -15.63
C ALA A 224 -18.24 15.54 -16.93
N ASN A 225 -17.15 14.81 -17.15
CA ASN A 225 -16.29 14.89 -18.33
C ASN A 225 -15.85 13.48 -18.78
N PRO A 226 -16.60 12.85 -19.70
CA PRO A 226 -16.26 11.51 -20.21
C PRO A 226 -14.89 11.40 -20.89
N ASN A 227 -14.34 12.51 -21.37
CA ASN A 227 -13.05 12.61 -22.06
C ASN A 227 -11.91 13.08 -21.13
N HIS A 228 -12.09 13.02 -19.80
CA HIS A 228 -11.07 13.43 -18.85
C HIS A 228 -9.87 12.47 -18.85
N ALA A 229 -8.80 12.85 -19.56
CA ALA A 229 -7.61 12.01 -19.76
C ALA A 229 -6.99 11.54 -18.43
N GLY A 230 -6.77 12.45 -17.47
CA GLY A 230 -6.17 12.10 -16.19
C GLY A 230 -6.95 11.06 -15.39
N ALA A 231 -8.31 11.11 -15.41
CA ALA A 231 -9.11 10.11 -14.73
C ALA A 231 -8.98 8.72 -15.37
N ARG A 232 -8.96 8.64 -16.70
CA ARG A 232 -8.76 7.38 -17.42
C ARG A 232 -7.35 6.82 -17.23
N LEU A 233 -6.34 7.69 -17.18
CA LEU A 233 -4.96 7.30 -16.90
C LEU A 233 -4.81 6.75 -15.48
N LEU A 234 -5.46 7.35 -14.48
CA LEU A 234 -5.45 6.83 -13.10
C LEU A 234 -6.18 5.48 -13.01
N MET A 235 -7.26 5.28 -13.76
CA MET A 235 -7.90 3.96 -13.88
C MET A 235 -6.97 2.94 -14.52
N ALA A 236 -6.30 3.31 -15.62
CA ALA A 236 -5.33 2.42 -16.29
C ALA A 236 -4.17 2.07 -15.36
N ASP A 237 -3.67 3.03 -14.57
CA ASP A 237 -2.63 2.84 -13.57
C ASP A 237 -3.01 1.74 -12.56
N ARG A 238 -4.23 1.79 -12.01
CA ARG A 238 -4.75 0.79 -11.07
C ARG A 238 -4.97 -0.59 -11.71
N LEU A 239 -5.44 -0.59 -12.96
CA LEU A 239 -5.63 -1.83 -13.72
C LEU A 239 -4.28 -2.51 -14.04
N ILE A 240 -3.22 -1.74 -14.29
CA ILE A 240 -1.86 -2.27 -14.45
C ILE A 240 -1.37 -2.92 -13.14
N ASP A 241 -1.66 -2.31 -11.99
CA ASP A 241 -1.30 -2.91 -10.71
C ASP A 241 -1.96 -4.28 -10.51
N SER A 242 -3.24 -4.41 -10.87
CA SER A 242 -3.99 -5.66 -10.79
C SER A 242 -3.73 -6.64 -11.94
N GLU A 243 -2.79 -6.31 -12.84
CA GLU A 243 -2.46 -7.10 -14.03
C GLU A 243 -3.63 -7.29 -15.02
N ALA A 244 -4.63 -6.43 -14.92
CA ALA A 244 -5.76 -6.34 -15.86
C ALA A 244 -5.35 -5.49 -17.09
N TYR A 245 -4.35 -5.98 -17.83
CA TYR A 245 -3.72 -5.19 -18.90
C TYR A 245 -4.64 -4.86 -20.06
N ASP A 246 -5.58 -5.75 -20.41
CA ASP A 246 -6.51 -5.52 -21.52
C ASP A 246 -7.56 -4.47 -21.17
N GLU A 247 -8.02 -4.45 -19.91
CA GLU A 247 -8.88 -3.41 -19.37
C GLU A 247 -8.14 -2.06 -19.29
N ALA A 248 -6.85 -2.08 -18.91
CA ALA A 248 -6.00 -0.89 -18.93
C ALA A 248 -5.86 -0.33 -20.36
N GLU A 249 -5.56 -1.18 -21.36
CA GLU A 249 -5.51 -0.81 -22.77
C GLU A 249 -6.82 -0.18 -23.27
N THR A 250 -7.95 -0.66 -22.77
CA THR A 250 -9.27 -0.07 -23.08
C THR A 250 -9.35 1.38 -22.59
N GLN A 251 -8.86 1.70 -21.40
CA GLN A 251 -8.85 3.07 -20.89
C GLN A 251 -7.85 3.94 -21.67
N LEU A 252 -6.66 3.42 -21.96
CA LEU A 252 -5.63 4.13 -22.74
C LEU A 252 -6.11 4.44 -24.16
N SER A 253 -6.79 3.50 -24.81
CA SER A 253 -7.38 3.69 -26.13
C SER A 253 -8.42 4.81 -26.16
N LYS A 254 -9.22 4.98 -25.09
CA LYS A 254 -10.15 6.11 -24.96
C LYS A 254 -9.43 7.46 -24.84
N VAL A 255 -8.28 7.52 -24.18
CA VAL A 255 -7.44 8.72 -24.13
C VAL A 255 -6.86 9.03 -25.50
N LEU A 256 -6.32 8.01 -26.18
CA LEU A 256 -5.71 8.16 -27.49
C LEU A 256 -6.71 8.44 -28.63
N ALA A 257 -7.98 8.07 -28.45
CA ALA A 257 -9.05 8.47 -29.37
C ALA A 257 -9.29 9.98 -29.38
N VAL A 258 -9.07 10.66 -28.25
CA VAL A 258 -9.16 12.12 -28.12
C VAL A 258 -7.86 12.79 -28.52
N ASN A 259 -6.73 12.28 -28.03
CA ASN A 259 -5.40 12.78 -28.32
C ASN A 259 -4.46 11.62 -28.73
N PRO A 260 -4.30 11.36 -30.02
CA PRO A 260 -3.46 10.27 -30.52
C PRO A 260 -1.97 10.37 -30.10
N HIS A 261 -1.55 11.53 -29.62
CA HIS A 261 -0.18 11.85 -29.22
C HIS A 261 -0.02 12.06 -27.71
N HIS A 262 -0.98 11.56 -26.88
CA HIS A 262 -0.94 11.75 -25.44
C HIS A 262 0.25 11.03 -24.81
N PRO A 263 1.26 11.73 -24.25
CA PRO A 263 2.52 11.13 -23.86
C PRO A 263 2.37 10.11 -22.73
N GLU A 264 1.58 10.41 -21.70
CA GLU A 264 1.40 9.49 -20.56
C GLU A 264 0.60 8.23 -20.95
N ALA A 265 -0.33 8.33 -21.92
CA ALA A 265 -1.03 7.16 -22.42
C ALA A 265 -0.08 6.20 -23.16
N TRP A 266 0.81 6.73 -23.97
CA TRP A 266 1.85 5.95 -24.62
C TRP A 266 2.90 5.43 -23.62
N ALA A 267 3.24 6.19 -22.56
CA ALA A 267 4.13 5.74 -21.50
C ALA A 267 3.53 4.52 -20.77
N TYR A 268 2.24 4.52 -20.43
CA TYR A 268 1.59 3.34 -19.86
C TYR A 268 1.54 2.15 -20.80
N ARG A 269 1.38 2.36 -22.11
CA ARG A 269 1.54 1.29 -23.11
C ARG A 269 2.95 0.72 -23.12
N SER A 270 3.97 1.56 -22.97
CA SER A 270 5.35 1.12 -22.82
C SER A 270 5.52 0.25 -21.56
N VAL A 271 4.92 0.64 -20.43
CA VAL A 271 4.89 -0.17 -19.19
C VAL A 271 4.22 -1.53 -19.43
N ILE A 272 3.05 -1.56 -20.05
CA ILE A 272 2.34 -2.83 -20.31
C ILE A 272 3.18 -3.74 -21.20
N ALA A 273 3.79 -3.21 -22.24
CA ALA A 273 4.67 -3.96 -23.14
C ALA A 273 5.91 -4.50 -22.39
N HIS A 274 6.53 -3.69 -21.51
CA HIS A 274 7.63 -4.11 -20.66
C HIS A 274 7.24 -5.27 -19.74
N LEU A 275 6.09 -5.15 -19.07
CA LEU A 275 5.60 -6.20 -18.15
C LEU A 275 5.23 -7.50 -18.88
N ARG A 276 4.88 -7.42 -20.17
CA ARG A 276 4.67 -8.56 -21.06
C ARG A 276 5.95 -9.04 -21.77
N ALA A 277 7.11 -8.48 -21.42
CA ALA A 277 8.41 -8.78 -22.04
C ALA A 277 8.45 -8.54 -23.58
N ASP A 278 7.59 -7.68 -24.13
CA ASP A 278 7.61 -7.24 -25.53
C ASP A 278 8.48 -5.98 -25.69
N THR A 279 9.77 -6.18 -25.82
CA THR A 279 10.76 -5.09 -25.94
C THR A 279 10.58 -4.24 -27.20
N THR A 280 9.98 -4.80 -28.26
CA THR A 280 9.71 -4.07 -29.49
C THR A 280 8.55 -3.12 -29.34
N ALA A 281 7.44 -3.58 -28.77
CA ALA A 281 6.28 -2.74 -28.48
C ALA A 281 6.62 -1.68 -27.41
N GLU A 282 7.41 -2.04 -26.40
CA GLU A 282 7.90 -1.12 -25.36
C GLU A 282 8.63 0.07 -25.96
N ARG A 283 9.67 -0.20 -26.76
CA ARG A 283 10.45 0.84 -27.43
C ARG A 283 9.57 1.74 -28.31
N LYS A 284 8.73 1.13 -29.16
CA LYS A 284 7.81 1.86 -30.05
C LYS A 284 6.85 2.76 -29.27
N ALA A 285 6.30 2.27 -28.18
CA ALA A 285 5.38 3.05 -27.35
C ALA A 285 6.10 4.23 -26.68
N ARG A 286 7.32 4.02 -26.15
CA ARG A 286 8.15 5.10 -25.59
C ARG A 286 8.53 6.15 -26.66
N GLU A 287 8.88 5.74 -27.86
CA GLU A 287 9.13 6.65 -28.99
C GLU A 287 7.90 7.51 -29.31
N GLN A 288 6.70 6.91 -29.33
CA GLN A 288 5.45 7.65 -29.52
C GLN A 288 5.18 8.65 -28.39
N ALA A 289 5.48 8.27 -27.13
CA ALA A 289 5.34 9.17 -25.98
C ALA A 289 6.23 10.43 -26.09
N LEU A 290 7.41 10.29 -26.71
CA LEU A 290 8.41 11.36 -26.88
C LEU A 290 8.33 12.07 -28.25
N ALA A 291 7.41 11.69 -29.14
CA ALA A 291 7.39 12.17 -30.53
C ALA A 291 7.30 13.70 -30.65
N HIS A 292 6.50 14.34 -29.82
CA HIS A 292 6.24 15.77 -29.83
C HIS A 292 6.99 16.60 -28.79
N TRP A 293 7.57 15.93 -27.79
CA TRP A 293 8.47 16.51 -26.79
C TRP A 293 9.57 15.52 -26.48
N LYS A 294 10.68 15.59 -27.24
CA LYS A 294 11.75 14.59 -27.25
C LYS A 294 12.47 14.41 -25.90
N THR A 295 12.50 15.44 -25.09
CA THR A 295 13.14 15.46 -23.76
C THR A 295 12.11 15.59 -22.64
N ASN A 296 10.92 14.99 -22.78
CA ASN A 296 9.89 15.03 -21.76
C ASN A 296 10.24 14.13 -20.57
N PRO A 297 10.69 14.67 -19.43
CA PRO A 297 11.13 13.85 -18.30
C PRO A 297 9.98 13.08 -17.65
N ARG A 298 8.72 13.53 -17.84
CA ARG A 298 7.54 12.86 -17.29
C ARG A 298 7.34 11.46 -17.83
N VAL A 299 7.74 11.22 -19.08
CA VAL A 299 7.58 9.91 -19.75
C VAL A 299 8.36 8.84 -19.02
N ASP A 300 9.68 9.01 -18.90
CA ASP A 300 10.54 8.04 -18.23
C ASP A 300 10.27 7.98 -16.73
N HIS A 301 9.96 9.11 -16.09
CA HIS A 301 9.54 9.10 -14.70
C HIS A 301 8.29 8.25 -14.46
N LEU A 302 7.25 8.39 -15.30
CA LEU A 302 6.03 7.59 -15.19
C LEU A 302 6.32 6.11 -15.40
N ILE A 303 7.07 5.76 -16.43
CA ILE A 303 7.47 4.38 -16.72
C ILE A 303 8.22 3.82 -15.51
N GLY A 304 9.28 4.50 -15.06
CA GLY A 304 10.09 4.05 -13.94
C GLY A 304 9.30 3.92 -12.65
N LYS A 305 8.47 4.90 -12.33
CA LYS A 305 7.61 4.87 -11.13
C LYS A 305 6.68 3.65 -11.15
N LYS A 306 6.04 3.37 -12.28
CA LYS A 306 5.13 2.22 -12.40
C LYS A 306 5.89 0.89 -12.30
N LEU A 307 7.07 0.79 -12.89
CA LEU A 307 7.93 -0.39 -12.75
C LEU A 307 8.36 -0.60 -11.29
N SER A 308 8.74 0.45 -10.57
CA SER A 308 9.08 0.38 -9.15
C SER A 308 7.90 -0.08 -8.29
N GLN A 309 6.66 0.35 -8.60
CA GLN A 309 5.44 -0.14 -7.95
C GLN A 309 5.19 -1.64 -8.22
N LYS A 310 5.74 -2.18 -9.33
CA LYS A 310 5.74 -3.61 -9.64
C LYS A 310 7.01 -4.33 -9.15
N TYR A 311 7.72 -3.75 -8.18
CA TYR A 311 8.95 -4.27 -7.61
C TYR A 311 10.15 -4.36 -8.58
N ARG A 312 10.05 -3.75 -9.77
CA ARG A 312 11.13 -3.65 -10.77
C ARG A 312 12.05 -2.47 -10.47
N PHE A 313 12.61 -2.41 -9.26
CA PHE A 313 13.35 -1.24 -8.78
C PHE A 313 14.59 -0.90 -9.62
N ALA A 314 15.32 -1.90 -10.10
CA ALA A 314 16.49 -1.69 -10.97
C ALA A 314 16.08 -1.07 -12.32
N GLU A 315 15.04 -1.60 -12.94
CA GLU A 315 14.48 -1.10 -14.20
C GLU A 315 13.84 0.28 -13.97
N GLY A 316 13.11 0.45 -12.87
CA GLY A 316 12.56 1.74 -12.45
C GLY A 316 13.64 2.81 -12.28
N SER A 317 14.71 2.51 -11.54
CA SER A 317 15.83 3.43 -11.34
C SER A 317 16.53 3.82 -12.64
N ALA A 318 16.64 2.91 -13.61
CA ALA A 318 17.20 3.22 -14.92
C ALA A 318 16.37 4.27 -15.68
N HIS A 319 15.03 4.16 -15.64
CA HIS A 319 14.13 5.16 -16.22
C HIS A 319 14.16 6.49 -15.46
N GLN A 320 14.31 6.49 -14.11
CA GLN A 320 14.49 7.74 -13.38
C GLN A 320 15.79 8.46 -13.78
N LYS A 321 16.89 7.72 -13.96
CA LYS A 321 18.14 8.27 -14.47
C LYS A 321 17.97 8.86 -15.88
N GLN A 322 17.17 8.21 -16.74
CA GLN A 322 16.87 8.74 -18.07
C GLN A 322 16.02 10.03 -18.01
N ALA A 323 15.05 10.11 -17.09
CA ALA A 323 14.28 11.33 -16.87
C ALA A 323 15.17 12.48 -16.39
N LEU A 324 16.14 12.20 -15.50
CA LEU A 324 17.13 13.17 -15.04
C LEU A 324 18.14 13.58 -16.14
N ALA A 325 18.43 12.71 -17.10
CA ALA A 325 19.22 13.07 -18.27
C ALA A 325 18.49 14.05 -19.19
N PHE A 326 17.16 14.07 -19.18
CA PHE A 326 16.36 15.06 -19.90
C PHE A 326 16.22 16.38 -19.14
N ASP A 327 16.07 16.30 -17.81
CA ASP A 327 15.98 17.44 -16.91
C ASP A 327 16.58 17.06 -15.54
N GLU A 328 17.82 17.50 -15.29
CA GLU A 328 18.56 17.19 -14.06
C GLU A 328 17.89 17.73 -12.79
N LYS A 329 17.00 18.75 -12.92
CA LYS A 329 16.25 19.34 -11.84
C LYS A 329 14.88 18.69 -11.64
N TYR A 330 14.52 17.68 -12.42
CA TYR A 330 13.20 17.07 -12.33
C TYR A 330 13.02 16.31 -11.01
N LEU A 331 12.56 17.04 -9.99
CA LEU A 331 12.45 16.58 -8.61
C LEU A 331 11.67 15.26 -8.44
N PRO A 332 10.52 14.99 -9.12
CA PRO A 332 9.83 13.71 -8.97
C PRO A 332 10.70 12.49 -9.31
N ALA A 333 11.58 12.61 -10.31
CA ALA A 333 12.51 11.53 -10.66
C ALA A 333 13.63 11.38 -9.61
N LYS A 334 14.14 12.48 -9.03
CA LYS A 334 15.12 12.42 -7.93
C LYS A 334 14.55 11.67 -6.71
N ILE A 335 13.34 12.02 -6.28
CA ILE A 335 12.66 11.40 -5.14
C ILE A 335 12.42 9.90 -5.39
N GLN A 336 11.90 9.53 -6.56
CA GLN A 336 11.67 8.13 -6.90
C GLN A 336 12.98 7.35 -7.01
N LEU A 337 14.02 7.94 -7.60
CA LEU A 337 15.35 7.31 -7.70
C LEU A 337 15.96 7.07 -6.32
N ALA A 338 15.84 8.03 -5.40
CA ALA A 338 16.31 7.87 -4.02
C ALA A 338 15.64 6.65 -3.36
N GLN A 339 14.33 6.55 -3.44
CA GLN A 339 13.59 5.40 -2.89
C GLN A 339 13.99 4.07 -3.55
N ASP A 340 14.12 4.04 -4.88
CA ASP A 340 14.50 2.83 -5.61
C ASP A 340 15.91 2.35 -5.22
N LEU A 341 16.86 3.27 -5.07
CA LEU A 341 18.22 2.97 -4.64
C LEU A 341 18.25 2.40 -3.20
N LEU A 342 17.48 2.99 -2.28
CA LEU A 342 17.35 2.51 -0.91
C LEU A 342 16.70 1.10 -0.85
N ARG A 343 15.73 0.82 -1.71
CA ARG A 343 15.09 -0.52 -1.82
C ARG A 343 16.01 -1.56 -2.45
N LEU A 344 16.92 -1.14 -3.32
CA LEU A 344 17.98 -1.99 -3.90
C LEU A 344 19.16 -2.21 -2.93
N GLY A 345 19.16 -1.63 -1.73
CA GLY A 345 20.28 -1.69 -0.80
C GLY A 345 21.48 -0.84 -1.20
N LEU A 346 21.33 0.04 -2.19
CA LEU A 346 22.36 0.99 -2.64
C LEU A 346 22.30 2.24 -1.76
N GLU A 347 22.58 2.05 -0.48
CA GLU A 347 22.31 3.04 0.57
C GLU A 347 23.08 4.33 0.42
N LYS A 348 24.37 4.26 0.10
CA LYS A 348 25.21 5.44 -0.05
C LYS A 348 24.65 6.38 -1.11
N GLU A 349 24.33 5.84 -2.26
CA GLU A 349 23.75 6.58 -3.39
C GLU A 349 22.32 7.01 -3.09
N GLY A 350 21.52 6.14 -2.46
CA GLY A 350 20.13 6.42 -2.10
C GLY A 350 20.01 7.58 -1.10
N TRP A 351 20.81 7.58 -0.04
CA TRP A 351 20.82 8.67 0.95
C TRP A 351 21.37 9.97 0.37
N ALA A 352 22.43 9.93 -0.45
CA ALA A 352 22.93 11.11 -1.14
C ALA A 352 21.89 11.74 -2.07
N MET A 353 21.13 10.90 -2.79
CA MET A 353 20.04 11.37 -3.66
C MET A 353 18.86 11.95 -2.83
N THR A 354 18.56 11.36 -1.66
CA THR A 354 17.54 11.87 -0.74
C THR A 354 17.89 13.25 -0.24
N GLU A 355 19.13 13.47 0.18
CA GLU A 355 19.64 14.78 0.63
C GLU A 355 19.58 15.81 -0.49
N ALA A 356 20.09 15.49 -1.68
CA ALA A 356 20.05 16.38 -2.83
C ALA A 356 18.63 16.75 -3.26
N ALA A 357 17.68 15.84 -3.11
CA ALA A 357 16.26 16.12 -3.37
C ALA A 357 15.66 17.04 -2.30
N HIS A 358 15.97 16.80 -1.02
CA HIS A 358 15.50 17.62 0.09
C HIS A 358 16.10 19.04 0.06
N GLU A 359 17.38 19.18 -0.28
CA GLU A 359 18.01 20.51 -0.46
C GLU A 359 17.37 21.29 -1.61
N SER A 360 16.94 20.59 -2.66
CA SER A 360 16.23 21.21 -3.79
C SER A 360 14.82 21.66 -3.42
N ASP A 361 14.17 20.97 -2.47
CA ASP A 361 12.80 21.26 -2.03
C ASP A 361 12.54 20.74 -0.60
N GLY A 362 12.72 21.60 0.35
CA GLY A 362 12.48 21.30 1.78
C GLY A 362 11.01 21.16 2.17
N TYR A 363 10.06 21.38 1.24
CA TYR A 363 8.62 21.18 1.49
C TYR A 363 8.13 19.77 1.10
N ASP A 364 8.88 19.01 0.31
CA ASP A 364 8.48 17.65 -0.02
C ASP A 364 8.47 16.76 1.21
N VAL A 365 7.28 16.22 1.54
CA VAL A 365 7.04 15.44 2.77
C VAL A 365 7.84 14.13 2.77
N THR A 366 7.97 13.48 1.62
CA THR A 366 8.68 12.20 1.52
C THR A 366 10.16 12.36 1.82
N THR A 367 10.81 13.34 1.21
CA THR A 367 12.25 13.59 1.43
C THR A 367 12.53 14.10 2.84
N TYR A 368 11.67 14.98 3.38
CA TYR A 368 11.76 15.44 4.76
C TYR A 368 11.71 14.26 5.75
N ASN A 369 10.74 13.37 5.57
CA ASN A 369 10.60 12.18 6.42
C ASN A 369 11.84 11.27 6.33
N LEU A 370 12.34 11.01 5.11
CA LEU A 370 13.50 10.16 4.89
C LEU A 370 14.78 10.74 5.50
N VAL A 371 15.04 12.05 5.33
CA VAL A 371 16.21 12.70 5.94
C VAL A 371 16.13 12.63 7.46
N THR A 372 14.95 12.88 8.04
CA THR A 372 14.74 12.76 9.49
C THR A 372 14.97 11.32 9.97
N LEU A 373 14.49 10.34 9.24
CA LEU A 373 14.69 8.92 9.57
C LEU A 373 16.16 8.52 9.54
N ARG A 374 16.95 9.05 8.62
CA ARG A 374 18.38 8.74 8.51
C ARG A 374 19.14 9.02 9.80
N ASP A 375 18.79 10.10 10.49
CA ASP A 375 19.40 10.44 11.79
C ASP A 375 19.06 9.40 12.87
N THR A 376 17.86 8.81 12.81
CA THR A 376 17.45 7.71 13.68
C THR A 376 18.22 6.43 13.34
N LEU A 377 18.31 6.07 12.06
CA LEU A 377 19.04 4.88 11.60
C LEU A 377 20.55 4.96 11.91
N GLY A 378 21.12 6.18 11.93
CA GLY A 378 22.50 6.41 12.33
C GLY A 378 22.82 6.01 13.77
N LYS A 379 21.78 5.87 14.62
CA LYS A 379 21.89 5.42 16.02
C LYS A 379 21.67 3.91 16.20
N TYR A 380 21.21 3.22 15.16
CA TYR A 380 20.92 1.79 15.23
C TYR A 380 22.20 0.95 15.39
N THR A 381 22.09 -0.08 16.20
CA THR A 381 23.12 -1.13 16.27
C THR A 381 23.05 -2.02 15.05
N THR A 382 24.22 -2.29 14.47
CA THR A 382 24.34 -3.19 13.31
C THR A 382 24.98 -4.50 13.74
N LEU A 383 24.25 -5.59 13.58
CA LEU A 383 24.72 -6.94 13.77
C LEU A 383 24.97 -7.59 12.41
N THR A 384 26.07 -8.29 12.24
CA THR A 384 26.43 -8.87 10.93
C THR A 384 26.90 -10.30 11.06
N ASN A 385 26.61 -11.10 10.05
CA ASN A 385 27.21 -12.40 9.84
C ASN A 385 27.50 -12.65 8.33
N ALA A 386 27.67 -13.89 7.92
CA ALA A 386 27.98 -14.24 6.53
C ALA A 386 26.82 -13.82 5.57
N ASN A 387 25.58 -13.95 5.99
CA ASN A 387 24.38 -13.85 5.14
C ASN A 387 23.59 -12.56 5.38
N PHE A 388 23.73 -11.91 6.55
CA PHE A 388 22.85 -10.83 6.98
C PHE A 388 23.58 -9.61 7.52
N ILE A 389 22.91 -8.47 7.38
CA ILE A 389 23.16 -7.21 8.07
C ILE A 389 21.85 -6.87 8.79
N VAL A 390 21.80 -7.00 10.10
CA VAL A 390 20.60 -6.67 10.90
C VAL A 390 20.83 -5.34 11.61
N ARG A 391 19.90 -4.40 11.43
CA ARG A 391 19.90 -3.08 12.07
C ARG A 391 18.67 -2.93 12.93
N MET A 392 18.86 -2.52 14.16
CA MET A 392 17.77 -2.33 15.11
C MET A 392 18.16 -1.38 16.22
N ASP A 393 17.17 -0.94 16.96
CA ASP A 393 17.40 -0.11 18.15
C ASP A 393 18.46 -0.75 19.06
N PRO A 394 19.41 0.03 19.64
CA PRO A 394 20.50 -0.50 20.45
C PRO A 394 20.04 -1.33 21.66
N HIS A 395 18.96 -0.92 22.34
CA HIS A 395 18.40 -1.64 23.46
C HIS A 395 17.81 -2.98 23.02
N GLU A 396 16.99 -2.97 21.97
CA GLU A 396 16.40 -4.18 21.41
C GLU A 396 17.46 -5.15 20.82
N ALA A 397 18.49 -4.62 20.16
CA ALA A 397 19.61 -5.39 19.63
C ALA A 397 20.35 -6.19 20.71
N ALA A 398 20.51 -5.59 21.89
CA ALA A 398 21.15 -6.26 23.03
C ALA A 398 20.27 -7.36 23.66
N ILE A 399 18.94 -7.30 23.47
CA ILE A 399 17.96 -8.24 24.03
C ILE A 399 17.76 -9.44 23.10
N TYR A 400 17.36 -9.21 21.84
CA TYR A 400 17.02 -10.31 20.94
C TYR A 400 17.72 -10.31 19.58
N GLY A 401 18.65 -9.38 19.33
CA GLY A 401 19.41 -9.34 18.06
C GLY A 401 20.10 -10.65 17.70
N PRO A 402 20.84 -11.32 18.63
CA PRO A 402 21.42 -12.63 18.35
C PRO A 402 20.39 -13.71 18.01
N ARG A 403 19.20 -13.68 18.62
CA ARG A 403 18.10 -14.60 18.33
C ARG A 403 17.57 -14.35 16.92
N ALA A 404 17.40 -13.07 16.51
CA ALA A 404 17.00 -12.71 15.17
C ALA A 404 18.00 -13.22 14.10
N LEU A 405 19.30 -13.07 14.32
CA LEU A 405 20.32 -13.62 13.42
C LEU A 405 20.24 -15.14 13.30
N ARG A 406 20.11 -15.88 14.41
CA ARG A 406 19.96 -17.33 14.39
C ARG A 406 18.72 -17.79 13.62
N LEU A 407 17.59 -17.09 13.81
CA LEU A 407 16.36 -17.36 13.06
C LEU A 407 16.56 -17.16 11.55
N LEU A 408 17.17 -16.04 11.17
CA LEU A 408 17.41 -15.68 9.77
C LEU A 408 18.39 -16.67 9.10
N ASP A 409 19.45 -17.12 9.79
CA ASP A 409 20.34 -18.16 9.27
C ASP A 409 19.59 -19.48 9.04
N ARG A 410 18.72 -19.90 9.98
CA ARG A 410 17.89 -21.08 9.79
C ARG A 410 16.94 -20.93 8.60
N ALA A 411 16.35 -19.74 8.41
CA ALA A 411 15.49 -19.44 7.26
C ALA A 411 16.29 -19.51 5.96
N HIS A 412 17.49 -18.91 5.93
CA HIS A 412 18.39 -18.93 4.79
C HIS A 412 18.75 -20.38 4.40
N ASP A 413 19.25 -21.19 5.33
CA ASP A 413 19.69 -22.55 5.05
C ASP A 413 18.51 -23.43 4.58
N THR A 414 17.32 -23.22 5.16
CA THR A 414 16.14 -23.99 4.81
C THR A 414 15.60 -23.61 3.44
N LEU A 415 15.33 -22.33 3.22
CA LEU A 415 14.62 -21.85 2.03
C LEU A 415 15.54 -21.81 0.81
N CYS A 416 16.79 -21.36 0.96
CA CYS A 416 17.73 -21.35 -0.15
C CYS A 416 18.03 -22.77 -0.66
N LYS A 417 18.20 -23.74 0.26
CA LYS A 417 18.34 -25.17 -0.11
C LYS A 417 17.07 -25.70 -0.76
N LYS A 418 15.88 -25.42 -0.16
CA LYS A 418 14.59 -25.87 -0.67
C LYS A 418 14.30 -25.38 -2.07
N TYR A 419 14.64 -24.13 -2.39
CA TYR A 419 14.39 -23.53 -3.70
C TYR A 419 15.60 -23.59 -4.67
N GLY A 420 16.73 -24.11 -4.23
CA GLY A 420 17.95 -24.28 -5.06
C GLY A 420 18.60 -22.94 -5.44
N LEU A 421 18.58 -21.96 -4.52
CA LEU A 421 19.14 -20.63 -4.72
C LEU A 421 20.39 -20.43 -3.86
N LYS A 422 21.36 -19.71 -4.41
CA LYS A 422 22.45 -19.08 -3.68
C LYS A 422 22.32 -17.57 -3.82
N LEU A 423 22.16 -16.87 -2.72
CA LEU A 423 22.15 -15.41 -2.72
C LEU A 423 23.55 -14.86 -2.96
N GLU A 424 23.68 -13.86 -3.82
CA GLU A 424 24.96 -13.27 -4.20
C GLU A 424 25.43 -12.21 -3.20
N GLN A 425 24.51 -11.63 -2.45
CA GLN A 425 24.79 -10.57 -1.47
C GLN A 425 24.07 -10.84 -0.15
N ARG A 426 24.56 -10.21 0.92
CA ARG A 426 23.89 -10.24 2.22
C ARG A 426 22.54 -9.55 2.15
N THR A 427 21.56 -10.08 2.88
CA THR A 427 20.27 -9.44 3.08
C THR A 427 20.35 -8.45 4.22
N THR A 428 19.93 -7.21 3.98
CA THR A 428 19.77 -6.18 5.02
C THR A 428 18.40 -6.32 5.65
N VAL A 429 18.34 -6.41 6.98
CA VAL A 429 17.09 -6.48 7.76
C VAL A 429 17.08 -5.32 8.74
N GLU A 430 16.10 -4.44 8.62
CA GLU A 430 15.90 -3.27 9.46
C GLU A 430 14.65 -3.46 10.32
N ILE A 431 14.82 -3.52 11.66
CA ILE A 431 13.74 -3.75 12.62
C ILE A 431 13.49 -2.46 13.38
N PHE A 432 12.29 -1.92 13.28
CA PHE A 432 11.91 -0.60 13.76
C PHE A 432 11.13 -0.67 15.07
N ALA A 433 11.62 -0.01 16.11
CA ALA A 433 10.93 0.13 17.38
C ALA A 433 9.69 1.06 17.30
N GLU A 434 9.64 1.93 16.30
CA GLU A 434 8.57 2.89 16.08
C GLU A 434 7.86 2.62 14.74
N GLN A 435 6.53 2.47 14.77
CA GLN A 435 5.71 2.24 13.57
C GLN A 435 5.88 3.34 12.53
N LYS A 436 6.02 4.61 12.96
CA LYS A 436 6.22 5.74 12.05
C LYS A 436 7.52 5.62 11.25
N ASP A 437 8.60 5.14 11.88
CA ASP A 437 9.92 5.00 11.25
C ASP A 437 9.91 3.86 10.22
N PHE A 438 9.25 2.74 10.56
CA PHE A 438 8.95 1.67 9.62
C PHE A 438 8.16 2.20 8.40
N GLY A 439 7.09 2.96 8.65
CA GLY A 439 6.26 3.54 7.59
C GLY A 439 7.06 4.47 6.66
N VAL A 440 7.88 5.34 7.24
CA VAL A 440 8.75 6.25 6.48
C VAL A 440 9.78 5.47 5.65
N ARG A 441 10.48 4.49 6.24
CA ARG A 441 11.49 3.71 5.53
C ARG A 441 10.90 2.91 4.36
N THR A 442 9.73 2.38 4.57
CA THR A 442 9.05 1.47 3.62
C THR A 442 8.31 2.24 2.52
N PHE A 443 7.54 3.26 2.90
CA PHE A 443 6.59 3.95 2.02
C PHE A 443 6.90 5.45 1.83
N GLY A 444 7.84 6.02 2.58
CA GLY A 444 8.12 7.45 2.60
C GLY A 444 7.16 8.26 3.49
N MET A 445 6.19 7.59 4.15
CA MET A 445 5.13 8.19 4.96
C MET A 445 4.96 7.45 6.29
N PRO A 446 4.68 8.15 7.41
CA PRO A 446 4.59 7.53 8.74
C PRO A 446 3.34 6.67 8.96
N ASP A 447 2.24 6.94 8.22
CA ASP A 447 0.93 6.37 8.49
C ASP A 447 0.61 5.20 7.54
N ASN A 448 1.03 4.00 7.89
CA ASN A 448 0.64 2.76 7.20
C ASN A 448 0.46 1.63 8.23
N PRO A 449 -0.55 1.72 9.10
CA PRO A 449 -0.81 0.67 10.09
C PRO A 449 -1.22 -0.63 9.39
N GLY A 450 -0.86 -1.76 10.00
CA GLY A 450 -1.29 -3.10 9.55
C GLY A 450 -0.25 -3.87 8.73
N PHE A 451 0.87 -3.26 8.34
CA PHE A 451 2.02 -4.00 7.81
C PHE A 451 2.95 -4.41 8.95
N LEU A 452 3.32 -5.70 8.99
CA LEU A 452 4.24 -6.25 9.98
C LEU A 452 5.69 -6.23 9.48
N GLY A 453 5.86 -6.49 8.20
CA GLY A 453 7.11 -6.43 7.47
C GLY A 453 6.87 -6.13 6.00
N VAL A 454 7.93 -5.80 5.28
CA VAL A 454 7.97 -5.66 3.80
C VAL A 454 9.35 -6.01 3.31
N CYS A 455 9.42 -6.88 2.31
CA CYS A 455 10.65 -7.25 1.64
C CYS A 455 10.74 -6.62 0.23
N PHE A 456 11.85 -5.97 -0.08
CA PHE A 456 12.14 -5.41 -1.41
C PHE A 456 13.07 -6.30 -2.26
N GLY A 457 13.40 -7.47 -1.75
CA GLY A 457 14.38 -8.39 -2.32
C GLY A 457 15.58 -8.55 -1.39
N CYS A 458 16.62 -7.72 -1.52
CA CYS A 458 17.78 -7.76 -0.62
C CYS A 458 17.64 -6.89 0.64
N VAL A 459 16.56 -6.14 0.78
CA VAL A 459 16.25 -5.31 1.95
C VAL A 459 14.90 -5.72 2.51
N ILE A 460 14.87 -6.03 3.79
CA ILE A 460 13.67 -6.31 4.59
C ILE A 460 13.52 -5.19 5.61
N THR A 461 12.31 -4.64 5.73
CA THR A 461 11.91 -3.76 6.83
C THR A 461 10.86 -4.46 7.66
N ALA A 462 10.96 -4.43 8.97
CA ALA A 462 10.02 -5.08 9.87
C ALA A 462 9.71 -4.20 11.09
N ASN A 463 8.51 -4.34 11.62
CA ASN A 463 8.14 -3.76 12.90
C ASN A 463 8.67 -4.62 14.04
N SER A 464 9.21 -4.00 15.07
CA SER A 464 9.55 -4.71 16.31
C SER A 464 8.28 -4.99 17.14
N PRO A 465 8.33 -5.93 18.08
CA PRO A 465 7.23 -6.12 19.05
C PRO A 465 6.84 -4.85 19.81
N ALA A 466 7.79 -3.95 20.10
CA ALA A 466 7.51 -2.70 20.78
C ALA A 466 6.57 -1.79 19.99
N SER A 467 6.72 -1.73 18.66
CA SER A 467 5.90 -0.89 17.77
C SER A 467 4.46 -1.40 17.62
N GLN A 468 4.16 -2.63 18.07
CA GLN A 468 2.88 -3.32 17.84
C GLN A 468 2.04 -3.48 19.13
N MET A 469 2.47 -2.90 20.23
CA MET A 469 1.72 -2.99 21.51
C MET A 469 0.28 -2.45 21.37
N PRO A 470 -0.74 -3.03 22.07
CA PRO A 470 -0.60 -4.06 23.13
C PRO A 470 -0.68 -5.51 22.65
N ALA A 471 -0.77 -5.77 21.35
CA ALA A 471 -0.96 -7.12 20.79
C ALA A 471 0.04 -7.38 19.66
N PRO A 472 1.32 -7.60 19.98
CA PRO A 472 2.34 -7.89 18.97
C PRO A 472 2.08 -9.25 18.31
N ALA A 473 2.40 -9.33 17.01
CA ALA A 473 2.42 -10.59 16.27
C ALA A 473 3.68 -11.39 16.61
N ASN A 474 3.70 -12.67 16.22
CA ASN A 474 4.89 -13.49 16.32
C ASN A 474 5.97 -12.97 15.34
N TRP A 475 6.96 -12.25 15.85
CA TRP A 475 7.99 -11.62 15.03
C TRP A 475 8.91 -12.64 14.32
N GLU A 476 9.05 -13.84 14.85
CA GLU A 476 9.81 -14.89 14.19
C GLU A 476 9.11 -15.38 12.92
N SER A 477 7.80 -15.56 12.99
CA SER A 477 6.97 -15.87 11.81
C SER A 477 7.07 -14.76 10.76
N VAL A 478 7.01 -13.50 11.19
CA VAL A 478 7.13 -12.34 10.30
C VAL A 478 8.48 -12.32 9.59
N LEU A 479 9.60 -12.46 10.31
CA LEU A 479 10.92 -12.46 9.68
C LEU A 479 11.13 -13.66 8.73
N TRP A 480 10.58 -14.82 9.06
CA TRP A 480 10.59 -15.98 8.15
C TRP A 480 9.81 -15.69 6.86
N HIS A 481 8.63 -15.11 6.98
CA HIS A 481 7.80 -14.68 5.86
C HIS A 481 8.54 -13.71 4.94
N GLU A 482 9.11 -12.65 5.51
CA GLU A 482 9.84 -11.64 4.74
C GLU A 482 11.09 -12.21 4.08
N PHE A 483 11.81 -13.10 4.76
CA PHE A 483 12.96 -13.75 4.13
C PHE A 483 12.55 -14.72 3.01
N CYS A 484 11.38 -15.35 3.09
CA CYS A 484 10.84 -16.14 1.98
C CYS A 484 10.64 -15.28 0.73
N HIS A 485 10.17 -14.03 0.89
CA HIS A 485 10.12 -13.06 -0.21
C HIS A 485 11.51 -12.78 -0.79
N THR A 486 12.57 -12.64 0.02
CA THR A 486 13.95 -12.48 -0.50
C THR A 486 14.31 -13.59 -1.47
N VAL A 487 14.04 -14.84 -1.10
CA VAL A 487 14.33 -16.00 -1.95
C VAL A 487 13.52 -16.01 -3.25
N THR A 488 12.21 -15.79 -3.15
CA THR A 488 11.31 -15.84 -4.32
C THR A 488 11.51 -14.66 -5.27
N LEU A 489 11.76 -13.46 -4.74
CA LEU A 489 12.08 -12.28 -5.53
C LEU A 489 13.44 -12.39 -6.23
N ALA A 490 14.45 -12.99 -5.57
CA ALA A 490 15.74 -13.23 -6.20
C ALA A 490 15.62 -14.22 -7.37
N LEU A 491 14.92 -15.35 -7.19
CA LEU A 491 14.68 -16.34 -8.25
C LEU A 491 13.96 -15.75 -9.45
N THR A 492 12.99 -14.89 -9.21
CA THR A 492 12.15 -14.29 -10.26
C THR A 492 12.70 -12.97 -10.78
N ARG A 493 13.84 -12.49 -10.26
CA ARG A 493 14.39 -11.16 -10.58
C ARG A 493 13.32 -10.07 -10.40
N ASN A 494 12.59 -10.17 -9.30
CA ASN A 494 11.45 -9.31 -8.98
C ASN A 494 10.29 -9.33 -10.00
N LYS A 495 10.17 -10.39 -10.82
CA LYS A 495 9.17 -10.50 -11.89
C LYS A 495 7.98 -11.40 -11.54
N MET A 496 7.62 -11.49 -10.28
CA MET A 496 6.48 -12.31 -9.85
C MET A 496 5.30 -11.46 -9.39
N PRO A 497 4.06 -11.94 -9.57
CA PRO A 497 2.89 -11.26 -9.04
C PRO A 497 2.85 -11.36 -7.51
N ARG A 498 2.29 -10.34 -6.86
CA ARG A 498 2.21 -10.27 -5.41
C ARG A 498 1.52 -11.50 -4.81
N TRP A 499 0.39 -11.92 -5.38
CA TRP A 499 -0.36 -13.05 -4.83
C TRP A 499 0.45 -14.36 -4.72
N LEU A 500 1.32 -14.64 -5.70
CA LEU A 500 2.16 -15.83 -5.67
C LEU A 500 3.26 -15.70 -4.62
N SER A 501 3.86 -14.52 -4.50
CA SER A 501 4.86 -14.22 -3.47
C SER A 501 4.28 -14.42 -2.07
N GLU A 502 3.14 -13.81 -1.79
CA GLU A 502 2.44 -13.95 -0.50
C GLU A 502 2.00 -15.41 -0.26
N GLY A 503 1.46 -16.04 -1.30
CA GLY A 503 1.01 -17.44 -1.20
C GLY A 503 2.13 -18.42 -0.86
N ILE A 504 3.32 -18.25 -1.44
CA ILE A 504 4.50 -19.07 -1.12
C ILE A 504 4.96 -18.77 0.30
N SER A 505 5.05 -17.50 0.71
CA SER A 505 5.50 -17.14 2.06
C SER A 505 4.59 -17.72 3.14
N VAL A 506 3.27 -17.56 3.03
CA VAL A 506 2.31 -18.15 3.99
C VAL A 506 2.34 -19.69 3.95
N TYR A 507 2.57 -20.30 2.79
CA TYR A 507 2.76 -21.75 2.71
C TYR A 507 4.04 -22.19 3.44
N GLU A 508 5.17 -21.48 3.26
CA GLU A 508 6.45 -21.80 3.89
C GLU A 508 6.46 -21.54 5.40
N GLU A 509 5.72 -20.55 5.89
CA GLU A 509 5.48 -20.39 7.33
C GLU A 509 4.92 -21.68 7.93
N ARG A 510 3.86 -22.25 7.32
CA ARG A 510 3.24 -23.50 7.79
C ARG A 510 4.16 -24.72 7.70
N GLN A 511 5.11 -24.70 6.73
CA GLN A 511 6.11 -25.76 6.62
C GLN A 511 7.21 -25.63 7.67
N ALA A 512 7.57 -24.41 8.04
CA ALA A 512 8.61 -24.13 9.02
C ALA A 512 8.15 -24.48 10.46
N GLN A 513 6.92 -24.11 10.80
CA GLN A 513 6.33 -24.37 12.10
C GLN A 513 4.81 -24.58 12.00
N ALA A 514 4.35 -25.65 12.61
CA ALA A 514 2.94 -26.07 12.54
C ALA A 514 1.93 -25.06 13.10
N THR A 515 2.35 -24.08 13.86
CA THR A 515 1.52 -23.00 14.40
C THR A 515 1.52 -21.73 13.55
N TRP A 516 2.51 -21.54 12.68
CA TRP A 516 2.66 -20.36 11.86
C TRP A 516 1.74 -20.35 10.64
N GLY A 517 1.53 -19.16 10.09
CA GLY A 517 0.79 -18.92 8.85
C GLY A 517 -0.71 -19.09 8.96
N GLN A 518 -1.40 -18.46 8.04
CA GLN A 518 -2.87 -18.48 8.00
C GLN A 518 -3.42 -19.87 7.67
N ARG A 519 -4.55 -20.21 8.29
CA ARG A 519 -5.21 -21.52 8.16
C ARG A 519 -6.70 -21.36 7.90
N MET A 520 -7.33 -22.46 7.43
CA MET A 520 -8.77 -22.54 7.32
C MET A 520 -9.42 -22.23 8.68
N ASN A 521 -10.34 -21.29 8.67
CA ASN A 521 -11.15 -20.90 9.81
C ASN A 521 -12.62 -20.74 9.40
N LEU A 522 -13.51 -20.46 10.34
CA LEU A 522 -14.93 -20.30 10.08
C LEU A 522 -15.22 -19.26 8.99
N ARG A 523 -14.57 -18.10 9.04
CA ARG A 523 -14.81 -17.02 8.07
C ARG A 523 -14.38 -17.39 6.66
N PHE A 524 -13.20 -17.99 6.52
CA PHE A 524 -12.70 -18.47 5.22
C PHE A 524 -13.57 -19.60 4.67
N ARG A 525 -14.04 -20.52 5.53
CA ARG A 525 -15.01 -21.55 5.16
C ARG A 525 -16.28 -20.93 4.58
N GLU A 526 -16.86 -19.93 5.24
CA GLU A 526 -18.05 -19.22 4.77
C GLU A 526 -17.84 -18.59 3.40
N LEU A 527 -16.73 -17.88 3.18
CA LEU A 527 -16.38 -17.27 1.89
C LEU A 527 -16.24 -18.33 0.78
N ILE A 528 -15.54 -19.43 1.04
CA ILE A 528 -15.35 -20.50 0.05
C ILE A 528 -16.68 -21.15 -0.33
N LEU A 529 -17.51 -21.50 0.65
CA LEU A 529 -18.80 -22.14 0.41
C LEU A 529 -19.84 -21.15 -0.16
N GLY A 530 -19.70 -19.86 0.12
CA GLY A 530 -20.46 -18.76 -0.49
C GLY A 530 -20.10 -18.50 -1.95
N GLY A 531 -19.02 -19.09 -2.44
CA GLY A 531 -18.60 -18.95 -3.85
C GLY A 531 -17.67 -17.77 -4.12
N GLU A 532 -17.08 -17.17 -3.08
CA GLU A 532 -16.25 -15.97 -3.15
C GLU A 532 -14.77 -16.23 -3.48
N LEU A 533 -14.45 -17.45 -3.97
CA LEU A 533 -13.10 -17.75 -4.45
C LEU A 533 -12.77 -16.93 -5.70
N THR A 534 -11.67 -16.20 -5.64
CA THR A 534 -11.10 -15.52 -6.82
C THR A 534 -10.50 -16.56 -7.78
N PRO A 535 -10.79 -16.51 -9.09
CA PRO A 535 -10.11 -17.37 -10.08
C PRO A 535 -8.59 -17.22 -10.02
N VAL A 536 -7.84 -18.33 -10.20
CA VAL A 536 -6.36 -18.29 -10.14
C VAL A 536 -5.78 -17.29 -11.13
N SER A 537 -6.36 -17.20 -12.31
CA SER A 537 -5.98 -16.25 -13.36
C SER A 537 -6.20 -14.77 -13.00
N LYS A 538 -6.95 -14.48 -11.92
CA LYS A 538 -7.28 -13.11 -11.50
C LYS A 538 -6.82 -12.76 -10.08
N MET A 539 -5.97 -13.60 -9.49
CA MET A 539 -5.55 -13.46 -8.09
C MET A 539 -4.85 -12.13 -7.78
N SER A 540 -4.15 -11.53 -8.76
CA SER A 540 -3.46 -10.24 -8.56
C SER A 540 -4.42 -9.12 -8.14
N GLY A 541 -5.68 -9.17 -8.59
CA GLY A 541 -6.71 -8.18 -8.22
C GLY A 541 -7.16 -8.27 -6.76
N ALA A 542 -7.10 -9.44 -6.13
CA ALA A 542 -7.61 -9.69 -4.79
C ALA A 542 -6.91 -8.86 -3.69
N PHE A 543 -5.65 -8.46 -3.94
CA PHE A 543 -4.86 -7.65 -2.99
C PHE A 543 -5.04 -6.14 -3.14
N LEU A 544 -5.52 -5.66 -4.28
CA LEU A 544 -5.55 -4.23 -4.59
C LEU A 544 -6.83 -3.52 -4.16
N ALA A 545 -7.95 -4.20 -4.22
CA ALA A 545 -9.24 -3.64 -3.89
C ALA A 545 -10.09 -4.65 -3.11
N PRO A 546 -9.60 -5.13 -1.95
CA PRO A 546 -10.37 -6.03 -1.12
C PRO A 546 -11.63 -5.32 -0.61
N GLU A 547 -12.76 -6.01 -0.58
CA GLU A 547 -14.02 -5.44 -0.08
C GLU A 547 -13.97 -5.10 1.41
N SER A 548 -13.12 -5.81 2.15
CA SER A 548 -12.87 -5.58 3.59
C SER A 548 -11.52 -6.17 4.01
N ASN A 549 -11.09 -5.88 5.25
CA ASN A 549 -9.92 -6.51 5.85
C ASN A 549 -10.01 -8.04 5.87
N LEU A 550 -11.23 -8.60 6.03
CA LEU A 550 -11.43 -10.04 5.95
C LEU A 550 -11.10 -10.59 4.55
N HIS A 551 -11.51 -9.89 3.48
CA HIS A 551 -11.20 -10.29 2.11
C HIS A 551 -9.71 -10.18 1.80
N LEU A 552 -9.02 -9.20 2.37
CA LEU A 552 -7.57 -9.11 2.26
C LEU A 552 -6.88 -10.31 2.95
N GLN A 553 -7.26 -10.64 4.17
CA GLN A 553 -6.74 -11.83 4.87
C GLN A 553 -7.08 -13.12 4.11
N PHE A 554 -8.27 -13.18 3.53
CA PHE A 554 -8.67 -14.29 2.69
C PHE A 554 -7.84 -14.42 1.41
N ALA A 555 -7.43 -13.30 0.80
CA ALA A 555 -6.53 -13.31 -0.35
C ALA A 555 -5.17 -13.96 -0.02
N TYR A 556 -4.57 -13.65 1.13
CA TYR A 556 -3.37 -14.32 1.63
C TYR A 556 -3.58 -15.82 1.80
N TYR A 557 -4.66 -16.19 2.50
CA TYR A 557 -4.98 -17.59 2.71
C TYR A 557 -5.26 -18.34 1.39
N GLN A 558 -6.09 -17.78 0.51
CA GLN A 558 -6.42 -18.39 -0.78
C GLN A 558 -5.16 -18.56 -1.64
N SER A 559 -4.28 -17.58 -1.68
CA SER A 559 -3.00 -17.65 -2.39
C SER A 559 -2.15 -18.81 -1.90
N SER A 560 -2.04 -18.99 -0.58
CA SER A 560 -1.31 -20.09 0.02
C SER A 560 -1.99 -21.45 -0.25
N LEU A 561 -3.31 -21.48 -0.32
CA LEU A 561 -4.07 -22.69 -0.67
C LEU A 561 -3.88 -23.09 -2.14
N VAL A 562 -3.71 -22.11 -3.04
CA VAL A 562 -3.30 -22.37 -4.44
C VAL A 562 -1.91 -23.00 -4.48
N VAL A 563 -0.94 -22.43 -3.76
CA VAL A 563 0.43 -22.97 -3.70
C VAL A 563 0.43 -24.38 -3.12
N GLU A 564 -0.35 -24.64 -2.06
CA GLU A 564 -0.54 -25.97 -1.46
C GLU A 564 -1.09 -26.96 -2.48
N HIS A 565 -2.16 -26.58 -3.19
CA HIS A 565 -2.78 -27.42 -4.24
C HIS A 565 -1.78 -27.73 -5.37
N LEU A 566 -1.05 -26.74 -5.84
CA LEU A 566 -0.03 -26.94 -6.88
C LEU A 566 1.09 -27.85 -6.40
N THR A 567 1.56 -27.68 -5.17
CA THR A 567 2.64 -28.49 -4.60
C THR A 567 2.20 -29.93 -4.34
N GLU A 568 0.99 -30.14 -3.79
CA GLU A 568 0.46 -31.48 -3.53
C GLU A 568 0.25 -32.26 -4.84
N ARG A 569 -0.19 -31.60 -5.89
CA ARG A 569 -0.58 -32.24 -7.14
C ARG A 569 0.55 -32.38 -8.16
N PHE A 570 1.43 -31.38 -8.25
CA PHE A 570 2.48 -31.31 -9.27
C PHE A 570 3.90 -31.31 -8.69
N GLY A 571 4.01 -31.29 -7.37
CA GLY A 571 5.29 -31.28 -6.66
C GLY A 571 5.95 -29.90 -6.59
N LEU A 572 6.91 -29.74 -5.68
CA LEU A 572 7.67 -28.51 -5.50
C LEU A 572 8.44 -28.09 -6.77
N GLN A 573 8.84 -29.06 -7.60
CA GLN A 573 9.58 -28.76 -8.82
C GLN A 573 8.76 -27.94 -9.82
N ALA A 574 7.43 -28.11 -9.84
CA ALA A 574 6.54 -27.27 -10.66
C ALA A 574 6.59 -25.80 -10.21
N ILE A 575 6.56 -25.55 -8.89
CA ILE A 575 6.71 -24.19 -8.33
C ILE A 575 8.07 -23.59 -8.70
N ARG A 576 9.16 -24.34 -8.55
CA ARG A 576 10.51 -23.87 -8.94
C ARG A 576 10.58 -23.51 -10.42
N ASN A 577 9.98 -24.30 -11.29
CA ASN A 577 9.95 -24.05 -12.73
C ASN A 577 9.12 -22.81 -13.07
N ILE A 578 7.98 -22.60 -12.39
CA ILE A 578 7.16 -21.39 -12.52
C ILE A 578 7.99 -20.17 -12.14
N LEU A 579 8.68 -20.20 -10.97
CA LEU A 579 9.50 -19.09 -10.53
C LEU A 579 10.64 -18.78 -11.52
N LYS A 580 11.27 -19.80 -12.09
CA LYS A 580 12.30 -19.66 -13.12
C LYS A 580 11.74 -18.96 -14.37
N ASP A 581 10.62 -19.44 -14.89
CA ASP A 581 9.98 -18.84 -16.07
C ASP A 581 9.57 -17.39 -15.84
N LEU A 582 9.07 -17.06 -14.64
CA LEU A 582 8.80 -15.66 -14.26
C LEU A 582 10.09 -14.81 -14.29
N GLY A 583 11.20 -15.34 -13.80
CA GLY A 583 12.51 -14.68 -13.88
C GLY A 583 12.97 -14.41 -15.31
N GLU A 584 12.55 -15.25 -16.26
CA GLU A 584 12.79 -15.08 -17.70
C GLU A 584 11.76 -14.15 -18.37
N GLY A 585 10.74 -13.67 -17.65
CA GLY A 585 9.71 -12.74 -18.15
C GLY A 585 8.47 -13.43 -18.73
N VAL A 586 8.31 -14.74 -18.52
CA VAL A 586 7.06 -15.43 -18.89
C VAL A 586 5.93 -14.95 -17.98
N GLU A 587 4.77 -14.67 -18.55
CA GLU A 587 3.58 -14.24 -17.83
C GLU A 587 3.08 -15.37 -16.90
N ILE A 588 2.55 -15.02 -15.70
CA ILE A 588 2.22 -15.95 -14.63
C ILE A 588 1.22 -17.04 -15.07
N ASN A 589 0.18 -16.68 -15.79
CA ASN A 589 -0.85 -17.65 -16.21
C ASN A 589 -0.28 -18.63 -17.25
N ALA A 590 0.61 -18.15 -18.11
CA ALA A 590 1.32 -19.00 -19.07
C ALA A 590 2.33 -19.90 -18.36
N ALA A 591 3.07 -19.41 -17.37
CA ALA A 591 4.01 -20.20 -16.59
C ALA A 591 3.31 -21.30 -15.79
N ILE A 592 2.18 -20.98 -15.15
CA ILE A 592 1.35 -21.99 -14.45
C ILE A 592 0.87 -23.06 -15.44
N ALA A 593 0.25 -22.65 -16.55
CA ALA A 593 -0.27 -23.58 -17.53
C ALA A 593 0.82 -24.50 -18.14
N LYS A 594 2.03 -23.98 -18.32
CA LYS A 594 3.19 -24.72 -18.85
C LYS A 594 3.69 -25.81 -17.91
N HIS A 595 3.72 -25.55 -16.61
CA HIS A 595 4.34 -26.44 -15.62
C HIS A 595 3.33 -27.25 -14.80
N THR A 596 2.03 -27.03 -15.04
CA THR A 596 0.95 -27.76 -14.38
C THR A 596 -0.07 -28.28 -15.41
N GLU A 597 -1.18 -27.58 -15.57
CA GLU A 597 -2.21 -27.88 -16.55
C GLU A 597 -2.90 -26.57 -17.02
N PRO A 598 -3.60 -26.56 -18.17
CA PRO A 598 -4.33 -25.39 -18.63
C PRO A 598 -5.28 -24.83 -17.57
N LEU A 599 -5.34 -23.50 -17.42
CA LEU A 599 -6.12 -22.83 -16.39
C LEU A 599 -7.61 -23.20 -16.36
N ASN A 600 -8.20 -23.44 -17.53
CA ASN A 600 -9.60 -23.90 -17.63
C ASN A 600 -9.86 -25.29 -17.00
N LYS A 601 -8.80 -26.08 -16.72
CA LYS A 601 -8.84 -27.31 -15.94
C LYS A 601 -8.40 -27.11 -14.50
N LEU A 602 -7.36 -26.32 -14.31
CA LEU A 602 -6.79 -26.04 -13.00
C LEU A 602 -7.78 -25.32 -12.07
N GLU A 603 -8.48 -24.29 -12.56
CA GLU A 603 -9.39 -23.50 -11.73
C GLU A 603 -10.59 -24.30 -11.19
N PRO A 604 -11.31 -25.12 -11.98
CA PRO A 604 -12.32 -26.03 -11.43
C PRO A 604 -11.76 -27.03 -10.44
N ALA A 605 -10.57 -27.59 -10.70
CA ALA A 605 -9.91 -28.53 -9.79
C ALA A 605 -9.52 -27.86 -8.47
N PHE A 606 -8.95 -26.67 -8.52
CA PHE A 606 -8.65 -25.88 -7.32
C PHE A 606 -9.92 -25.51 -6.54
N ARG A 607 -11.00 -25.10 -7.21
CA ARG A 607 -12.29 -24.83 -6.56
C ARG A 607 -12.80 -26.06 -5.83
N ALA A 608 -12.79 -27.23 -6.46
CA ALA A 608 -13.20 -28.47 -5.83
C ALA A 608 -12.33 -28.82 -4.62
N TYR A 609 -11.01 -28.63 -4.73
CA TYR A 609 -10.06 -28.81 -3.63
C TYR A 609 -10.37 -27.87 -2.44
N ALA A 610 -10.54 -26.58 -2.69
CA ALA A 610 -10.85 -25.59 -1.68
C ALA A 610 -12.19 -25.88 -0.97
N VAL A 611 -13.23 -26.24 -1.74
CA VAL A 611 -14.54 -26.64 -1.19
C VAL A 611 -14.42 -27.91 -0.34
N THR A 612 -13.62 -28.88 -0.76
CA THR A 612 -13.37 -30.11 0.03
C THR A 612 -12.70 -29.79 1.37
N LYS A 613 -11.66 -28.95 1.34
CA LYS A 613 -10.98 -28.46 2.58
C LYS A 613 -11.95 -27.67 3.49
N ALA A 614 -12.81 -26.82 2.90
CA ALA A 614 -13.80 -26.07 3.66
C ALA A 614 -14.86 -26.95 4.32
N LYS A 615 -15.36 -27.99 3.60
CA LYS A 615 -16.30 -28.96 4.14
C LYS A 615 -15.68 -29.86 5.19
N ALA A 616 -14.41 -30.16 5.08
CA ALA A 616 -13.67 -30.97 6.05
C ALA A 616 -13.40 -30.24 7.38
N LEU A 617 -13.62 -28.91 7.44
CA LEU A 617 -13.51 -28.17 8.68
C LEU A 617 -14.70 -28.50 9.58
N ALA A 618 -14.43 -29.24 10.68
CA ALA A 618 -15.43 -29.64 11.67
C ALA A 618 -16.70 -30.23 11.03
N PRO A 619 -16.61 -31.38 10.34
CA PRO A 619 -17.69 -31.94 9.53
C PRO A 619 -18.90 -32.42 10.35
N GLU A 620 -18.72 -32.65 11.67
CA GLU A 620 -19.79 -33.06 12.59
C GLU A 620 -20.56 -31.88 13.19
N LEU A 621 -20.08 -30.64 13.02
CA LEU A 621 -20.77 -29.45 13.50
C LEU A 621 -21.91 -29.07 12.55
N ASP A 622 -23.02 -28.71 13.16
CA ASP A 622 -24.12 -28.04 12.48
C ASP A 622 -23.82 -26.54 12.37
N TRP A 623 -23.74 -26.04 11.17
CA TRP A 623 -23.40 -24.67 10.81
C TRP A 623 -24.64 -23.80 10.51
N THR A 624 -25.87 -24.28 10.80
CA THR A 624 -27.10 -23.53 10.55
C THR A 624 -27.11 -22.27 11.40
N LYS A 625 -27.18 -21.10 10.77
CA LYS A 625 -27.27 -19.83 11.49
C LYS A 625 -28.71 -19.63 11.97
N PRO A 626 -28.94 -19.41 13.29
CA PRO A 626 -30.25 -19.04 13.77
C PRO A 626 -30.63 -17.65 13.22
N ASP A 627 -31.85 -17.53 12.71
CA ASP A 627 -32.37 -16.25 12.23
C ASP A 627 -32.68 -15.29 13.40
N PRO A 628 -32.93 -13.98 13.14
CA PRO A 628 -33.17 -12.99 14.19
C PRO A 628 -34.37 -13.28 15.08
N GLU A 629 -35.41 -13.97 14.61
CA GLU A 629 -36.58 -14.34 15.38
C GLU A 629 -36.27 -15.51 16.33
N THR A 630 -35.62 -16.54 15.82
CA THR A 630 -35.07 -17.66 16.60
C THR A 630 -34.16 -17.17 17.72
N LEU A 631 -33.28 -16.19 17.42
CA LEU A 631 -32.41 -15.58 18.44
C LEU A 631 -33.15 -14.88 19.58
N ARG A 632 -34.36 -14.35 19.33
CA ARG A 632 -35.16 -13.66 20.34
C ARG A 632 -36.03 -14.59 21.18
N THR A 633 -36.71 -15.53 20.54
CA THR A 633 -37.80 -16.30 21.19
C THR A 633 -37.74 -17.80 20.93
N GLY A 634 -36.99 -18.27 19.93
CA GLY A 634 -37.03 -19.67 19.47
C GLY A 634 -35.83 -20.53 19.86
N MET A 635 -34.90 -20.04 20.71
CA MET A 635 -33.62 -20.73 20.96
C MET A 635 -33.78 -22.08 21.68
N GLU A 636 -34.82 -22.29 22.49
CA GLU A 636 -35.05 -23.60 23.14
C GLU A 636 -35.45 -24.68 22.13
N GLU A 637 -36.33 -24.34 21.19
CA GLU A 637 -36.73 -25.24 20.13
C GLU A 637 -35.57 -25.48 19.13
N PHE A 638 -34.83 -24.42 18.83
CA PHE A 638 -33.63 -24.52 17.99
C PHE A 638 -32.59 -25.46 18.63
N ALA A 639 -32.35 -25.34 19.93
CA ALA A 639 -31.41 -26.21 20.65
C ALA A 639 -31.81 -27.69 20.60
N LYS A 640 -33.10 -28.01 20.67
CA LYS A 640 -33.59 -29.39 20.57
C LYS A 640 -33.35 -29.96 19.17
N LYS A 641 -33.51 -29.15 18.11
CA LYS A 641 -33.33 -29.56 16.72
C LYS A 641 -31.85 -29.58 16.29
N HIS A 642 -31.01 -28.74 16.90
CA HIS A 642 -29.65 -28.46 16.47
C HIS A 642 -28.65 -28.61 17.66
N PRO A 643 -28.57 -29.76 18.35
CA PRO A 643 -27.76 -29.88 19.58
C PRO A 643 -26.25 -29.72 19.39
N LYS A 644 -25.75 -29.97 18.19
CA LYS A 644 -24.32 -29.80 17.81
C LYS A 644 -24.08 -28.53 17.02
N ASN A 645 -24.96 -27.51 17.16
CA ASN A 645 -24.82 -26.28 16.38
C ASN A 645 -23.75 -25.35 16.96
N PHE A 646 -22.87 -24.89 16.07
CA PHE A 646 -21.74 -24.00 16.45
C PHE A 646 -22.22 -22.73 17.18
N TYR A 647 -23.18 -22.01 16.61
CA TYR A 647 -23.66 -20.74 17.17
C TYR A 647 -24.40 -20.92 18.49
N LEU A 648 -25.12 -22.02 18.64
CA LEU A 648 -25.79 -22.41 19.88
C LEU A 648 -24.76 -22.69 21.00
N LEU A 649 -23.77 -23.54 20.74
CA LEU A 649 -22.76 -23.92 21.73
C LEU A 649 -21.92 -22.70 22.16
N VAL A 650 -21.50 -21.85 21.21
CA VAL A 650 -20.80 -20.59 21.52
C VAL A 650 -21.67 -19.66 22.36
N ARG A 651 -22.99 -19.52 22.04
CA ARG A 651 -23.91 -18.71 22.79
C ARG A 651 -24.13 -19.22 24.22
N GLN A 652 -24.25 -20.54 24.38
CA GLN A 652 -24.39 -21.17 25.71
C GLN A 652 -23.15 -20.94 26.56
N ALA A 653 -21.96 -21.17 26.02
CA ALA A 653 -20.70 -20.91 26.72
C ALA A 653 -20.54 -19.45 27.12
N ARG A 654 -20.82 -18.51 26.23
CA ARG A 654 -20.75 -17.06 26.51
C ARG A 654 -21.76 -16.60 27.55
N ARG A 655 -22.98 -17.11 27.49
CA ARG A 655 -24.00 -16.78 28.48
C ARG A 655 -23.58 -17.24 29.87
N ALA A 656 -23.20 -18.53 30.02
CA ALA A 656 -22.71 -19.07 31.27
C ALA A 656 -21.47 -18.28 31.80
N LEU A 657 -20.55 -17.90 30.88
CA LEU A 657 -19.38 -17.08 31.23
C LEU A 657 -19.77 -15.69 31.77
N ASN A 658 -20.75 -15.03 31.16
CA ASN A 658 -21.22 -13.73 31.57
C ASN A 658 -22.00 -13.79 32.89
N ASP A 659 -22.75 -14.88 33.09
CA ASP A 659 -23.52 -15.15 34.33
C ASP A 659 -22.60 -15.68 35.45
N LYS A 660 -21.29 -15.88 35.17
CA LYS A 660 -20.28 -16.47 36.07
C LYS A 660 -20.66 -17.87 36.56
N ASP A 661 -21.45 -18.59 35.76
CA ASP A 661 -21.77 -19.98 36.03
C ASP A 661 -20.67 -20.86 35.42
N TRP A 662 -19.54 -20.95 36.15
CA TRP A 662 -18.32 -21.59 35.65
C TRP A 662 -18.49 -23.08 35.34
N GLU A 663 -19.36 -23.79 36.08
CA GLU A 663 -19.71 -25.19 35.78
C GLU A 663 -20.46 -25.31 34.46
N ALA A 664 -21.42 -24.42 34.20
CA ALA A 664 -22.19 -24.44 32.94
C ALA A 664 -21.36 -24.08 31.72
N VAL A 665 -20.22 -23.38 31.83
CA VAL A 665 -19.29 -23.10 30.75
C VAL A 665 -18.68 -24.38 30.20
N LYS A 666 -18.38 -25.38 31.06
CA LYS A 666 -17.53 -26.52 30.71
C LYS A 666 -18.14 -27.40 29.61
N ALA A 667 -19.42 -27.71 29.72
CA ALA A 667 -20.07 -28.66 28.79
C ALA A 667 -20.08 -28.17 27.34
N PRO A 668 -20.56 -26.95 27.00
CA PRO A 668 -20.55 -26.46 25.61
C PRO A 668 -19.14 -26.23 25.07
N CYS A 669 -18.18 -25.82 25.92
CA CYS A 669 -16.78 -25.64 25.49
C CYS A 669 -16.12 -26.99 25.16
N LYS A 670 -16.29 -28.02 26.01
CA LYS A 670 -15.76 -29.36 25.74
C LYS A 670 -16.35 -29.97 24.47
N GLU A 671 -17.63 -29.77 24.22
CA GLU A 671 -18.27 -30.24 22.98
C GLU A 671 -17.74 -29.48 21.76
N LEU A 672 -17.57 -28.16 21.85
CA LEU A 672 -16.95 -27.37 20.77
C LEU A 672 -15.52 -27.82 20.49
N ILE A 673 -14.69 -28.03 21.50
CA ILE A 673 -13.31 -28.50 21.35
C ILE A 673 -13.29 -29.88 20.68
N LYS A 674 -14.18 -30.79 21.10
CA LYS A 674 -14.32 -32.11 20.50
C LYS A 674 -14.69 -32.05 19.03
N LEU A 675 -15.69 -31.23 18.67
CA LEU A 675 -16.22 -31.12 17.32
C LEU A 675 -15.35 -30.23 16.40
N PHE A 676 -14.72 -29.20 16.96
CA PHE A 676 -13.88 -28.27 16.24
C PHE A 676 -12.58 -27.94 17.03
N PRO A 677 -11.63 -28.89 17.11
CA PRO A 677 -10.39 -28.71 17.87
C PRO A 677 -9.57 -27.47 17.46
N ARG A 678 -9.68 -27.02 16.21
CA ARG A 678 -8.93 -25.89 15.68
C ARG A 678 -9.65 -24.53 15.78
N GLN A 679 -10.67 -24.41 16.62
CA GLN A 679 -11.30 -23.13 16.93
C GLN A 679 -10.44 -22.38 17.96
N THR A 680 -9.38 -21.74 17.50
CA THR A 680 -8.38 -21.08 18.35
C THR A 680 -8.49 -19.55 18.33
N ASN A 681 -9.33 -18.97 17.43
CA ASN A 681 -9.38 -17.54 17.19
C ASN A 681 -10.74 -16.91 17.55
N GLY A 682 -10.70 -15.63 17.92
CA GLY A 682 -11.87 -14.79 18.12
C GLY A 682 -12.56 -14.99 19.46
N GLU A 683 -13.61 -14.19 19.67
CA GLU A 683 -14.37 -14.16 20.94
C GLU A 683 -15.11 -15.47 21.27
N GLY A 684 -15.17 -16.42 20.35
CA GLY A 684 -15.78 -17.74 20.54
C GLY A 684 -14.76 -18.86 20.79
N ASN A 685 -13.52 -18.51 21.14
CA ASN A 685 -12.48 -19.50 21.44
C ASN A 685 -12.85 -20.36 22.67
N PRO A 686 -13.21 -21.65 22.47
CA PRO A 686 -13.69 -22.48 23.55
C PRO A 686 -12.60 -22.84 24.58
N TYR A 687 -11.33 -22.83 24.15
CA TYR A 687 -10.21 -23.11 25.05
C TYR A 687 -10.03 -22.00 26.08
N VAL A 688 -10.08 -20.73 25.64
CA VAL A 688 -9.96 -19.58 26.54
C VAL A 688 -11.14 -19.52 27.53
N MET A 689 -12.36 -19.76 27.03
CA MET A 689 -13.55 -19.78 27.91
C MET A 689 -13.49 -20.93 28.93
N LEU A 690 -13.09 -22.12 28.46
CA LEU A 690 -12.96 -23.30 29.34
C LEU A 690 -11.85 -23.10 30.37
N ALA A 691 -10.68 -22.66 29.95
CA ALA A 691 -9.55 -22.42 30.86
C ALA A 691 -9.89 -21.38 31.94
N ARG A 692 -10.63 -20.31 31.56
CA ARG A 692 -11.09 -19.32 32.53
C ARG A 692 -12.05 -19.94 33.54
N ALA A 693 -13.03 -20.74 33.12
CA ALA A 693 -13.95 -21.42 34.03
C ALA A 693 -13.21 -22.39 34.97
N GLN A 694 -12.24 -23.14 34.45
CA GLN A 694 -11.41 -24.07 35.25
C GLN A 694 -10.57 -23.30 36.26
N ARG A 695 -10.00 -22.14 35.89
CA ARG A 695 -9.26 -21.27 36.81
C ARG A 695 -10.14 -20.80 37.99
N GLU A 696 -11.33 -20.30 37.71
CA GLU A 696 -12.28 -19.79 38.71
C GLU A 696 -12.84 -20.90 39.65
N LEU A 697 -12.79 -22.16 39.17
CA LEU A 697 -13.13 -23.35 39.94
C LEU A 697 -11.91 -23.99 40.64
N GLU A 698 -10.74 -23.35 40.52
CA GLU A 698 -9.45 -23.84 41.07
C GLU A 698 -9.02 -25.21 40.51
N GLU A 699 -9.51 -25.57 39.31
CA GLU A 699 -9.16 -26.80 38.56
C GLU A 699 -7.86 -26.62 37.78
N TYR A 700 -6.76 -26.24 38.42
CA TYR A 700 -5.52 -25.77 37.75
C TYR A 700 -4.87 -26.82 36.84
N GLN A 701 -4.97 -28.11 37.16
CA GLN A 701 -4.45 -29.16 36.30
C GLN A 701 -5.25 -29.26 34.99
N ALA A 702 -6.57 -29.12 35.05
CA ALA A 702 -7.42 -29.12 33.87
C ALA A 702 -7.24 -27.82 33.05
N GLU A 703 -7.08 -26.66 33.71
CA GLU A 703 -6.72 -25.38 33.07
C GLU A 703 -5.43 -25.56 32.28
N ARG A 704 -4.37 -26.10 32.89
CA ARG A 704 -3.09 -26.34 32.23
C ARG A 704 -3.25 -27.20 30.98
N GLN A 705 -3.93 -28.34 31.05
CA GLN A 705 -4.17 -29.20 29.87
C GLN A 705 -4.93 -28.50 28.76
N THR A 706 -5.93 -27.69 29.10
CA THR A 706 -6.73 -26.93 28.13
C THR A 706 -5.87 -25.89 27.45
N LEU A 707 -5.04 -25.16 28.18
CA LEU A 707 -4.14 -24.13 27.63
C LEU A 707 -2.99 -24.74 26.82
N GLU A 708 -2.43 -25.89 27.24
CA GLU A 708 -1.41 -26.62 26.46
C GLU A 708 -1.94 -27.05 25.08
N ALA A 709 -3.20 -27.53 25.03
CA ALA A 709 -3.86 -27.88 23.78
C ALA A 709 -4.02 -26.66 22.86
N LEU A 710 -4.36 -25.47 23.39
CA LEU A 710 -4.41 -24.23 22.64
C LEU A 710 -3.02 -23.79 22.18
N ALA A 711 -2.03 -23.81 23.05
CA ALA A 711 -0.65 -23.40 22.76
C ALA A 711 0.04 -24.27 21.71
N ALA A 712 -0.41 -25.51 21.50
CA ALA A 712 0.06 -26.39 20.42
C ALA A 712 -0.43 -25.95 19.03
N MET A 713 -1.41 -25.03 18.94
CA MET A 713 -2.06 -24.61 17.71
C MET A 713 -1.99 -23.10 17.41
N ALA A 714 -1.57 -22.31 18.39
CA ALA A 714 -1.47 -20.85 18.30
C ALA A 714 0.01 -20.42 18.39
N ASP A 715 0.37 -19.37 17.66
CA ASP A 715 1.74 -18.83 17.61
C ASP A 715 1.86 -17.43 18.24
N ASP A 716 0.73 -16.77 18.54
CA ASP A 716 0.64 -15.43 19.09
C ASP A 716 -0.20 -15.32 20.38
N ALA A 717 -0.58 -16.46 20.95
CA ALA A 717 -1.41 -16.53 22.15
C ALA A 717 -0.64 -16.17 23.44
N TYR A 718 -0.03 -14.98 23.44
CA TYR A 718 0.81 -14.48 24.51
C TYR A 718 0.24 -14.66 25.92
N PRO A 719 -1.03 -14.29 26.24
CA PRO A 719 -1.57 -14.47 27.60
C PRO A 719 -1.66 -15.95 28.01
N VAL A 720 -1.84 -16.84 27.04
CA VAL A 720 -1.88 -18.30 27.26
C VAL A 720 -0.49 -18.81 27.63
N PHE A 721 0.53 -18.39 26.93
CA PHE A 721 1.91 -18.81 27.19
C PHE A 721 2.41 -18.31 28.53
N GLN A 722 2.06 -17.06 28.92
CA GLN A 722 2.36 -16.54 30.24
C GLN A 722 1.68 -17.39 31.34
N ARG A 723 0.39 -17.66 31.20
CA ARG A 723 -0.33 -18.45 32.22
C ARG A 723 0.21 -19.87 32.33
N LEU A 724 0.59 -20.48 31.23
CA LEU A 724 1.26 -21.78 31.23
C LEU A 724 2.63 -21.73 31.93
N THR A 725 3.37 -20.65 31.76
CA THR A 725 4.63 -20.44 32.49
C THR A 725 4.41 -20.38 34.02
N GLU A 726 3.37 -19.66 34.46
CA GLU A 726 3.01 -19.58 35.87
C GLU A 726 2.65 -20.96 36.44
N LEU A 727 1.68 -21.66 35.80
CA LEU A 727 1.23 -22.98 36.22
C LEU A 727 2.36 -24.03 36.25
N ALA A 728 3.25 -23.96 35.26
CA ALA A 728 4.41 -24.85 35.21
C ALA A 728 5.43 -24.54 36.32
N ALA A 729 5.68 -23.27 36.62
CA ALA A 729 6.59 -22.84 37.67
C ALA A 729 6.09 -23.24 39.05
N GLU A 730 4.78 -23.13 39.34
CA GLU A 730 4.15 -23.59 40.57
C GLU A 730 4.33 -25.10 40.80
N GLN A 731 4.49 -25.88 39.71
CA GLN A 731 4.71 -27.34 39.77
C GLN A 731 6.18 -27.73 39.61
N GLU A 732 7.10 -26.78 39.55
CA GLU A 732 8.53 -26.98 39.29
C GLU A 732 8.81 -27.75 37.98
N ASP A 733 7.90 -27.67 37.00
CA ASP A 733 8.08 -28.26 35.66
C ASP A 733 8.91 -27.33 34.78
N TRP A 734 10.22 -27.35 35.02
CA TRP A 734 11.16 -26.42 34.40
C TRP A 734 11.28 -26.56 32.88
N GLU A 735 11.07 -27.77 32.34
CA GLU A 735 11.03 -27.95 30.88
C GLU A 735 9.80 -27.23 30.25
N ALA A 736 8.64 -27.34 30.88
CA ALA A 736 7.45 -26.62 30.44
C ALA A 736 7.59 -25.10 30.63
N VAL A 737 8.23 -24.64 31.71
CA VAL A 737 8.55 -23.22 31.91
C VAL A 737 9.41 -22.73 30.78
N ARG A 738 10.51 -23.41 30.45
CA ARG A 738 11.40 -23.06 29.35
C ARG A 738 10.63 -22.98 28.00
N LEU A 739 9.86 -24.01 27.69
CA LEU A 739 9.08 -24.08 26.45
C LEU A 739 8.11 -22.90 26.29
N ASN A 740 7.38 -22.56 27.34
CA ASN A 740 6.40 -21.49 27.28
C ASN A 740 7.05 -20.11 27.33
N CYS A 741 8.15 -19.92 28.02
CA CYS A 741 8.96 -18.71 27.93
C CYS A 741 9.48 -18.49 26.48
N GLU A 742 10.00 -19.53 25.80
CA GLU A 742 10.42 -19.44 24.42
C GLU A 742 9.28 -19.03 23.47
N ARG A 743 8.05 -19.50 23.72
CA ARG A 743 6.85 -19.06 22.98
C ARG A 743 6.52 -17.58 23.23
N VAL A 744 6.64 -17.11 24.48
CA VAL A 744 6.46 -15.69 24.81
C VAL A 744 7.51 -14.84 24.10
N LEU A 745 8.78 -15.26 24.12
CA LEU A 745 9.89 -14.52 23.47
C LEU A 745 9.73 -14.44 21.95
N ALA A 746 9.08 -15.41 21.31
CA ALA A 746 8.76 -15.36 19.89
C ALA A 746 7.66 -14.33 19.55
N VAL A 747 6.89 -13.88 20.55
CA VAL A 747 5.86 -12.82 20.40
C VAL A 747 6.40 -11.49 20.92
N ASN A 748 6.95 -11.48 22.15
CA ASN A 748 7.50 -10.27 22.74
C ASN A 748 8.72 -10.57 23.63
N PRO A 749 9.95 -10.40 23.12
CA PRO A 749 11.18 -10.61 23.88
C PRO A 749 11.51 -9.48 24.87
N LEU A 750 10.75 -8.37 24.84
CA LEU A 750 11.01 -7.17 25.64
C LEU A 750 10.31 -7.17 27.01
N LEU A 751 9.77 -8.32 27.44
CA LEU A 751 9.04 -8.46 28.70
C LEU A 751 9.95 -8.96 29.80
N PRO A 752 10.24 -8.17 30.86
CA PRO A 752 11.05 -8.58 31.99
C PRO A 752 10.53 -9.85 32.67
N ASP A 753 9.21 -9.97 32.82
CA ASP A 753 8.54 -11.07 33.49
C ASP A 753 8.76 -12.45 32.84
N THR A 754 9.23 -12.50 31.60
CA THR A 754 9.54 -13.74 30.88
C THR A 754 10.96 -14.22 31.16
N HIS A 755 11.92 -13.32 31.32
CA HIS A 755 13.33 -13.66 31.44
C HIS A 755 13.68 -14.22 32.82
N ARG A 756 12.98 -13.78 33.87
CA ARG A 756 13.18 -14.31 35.20
C ARG A 756 12.83 -15.84 35.33
N PRO A 757 11.61 -16.29 34.98
CA PRO A 757 11.27 -17.71 35.00
C PRO A 757 12.12 -18.53 34.03
N LEU A 758 12.48 -17.97 32.88
CA LEU A 758 13.38 -18.65 31.93
C LEU A 758 14.77 -18.89 32.52
N ALA A 759 15.34 -17.90 33.23
CA ALA A 759 16.63 -18.03 33.87
C ALA A 759 16.58 -19.06 35.00
N LEU A 760 15.51 -19.07 35.82
CA LEU A 760 15.30 -20.07 36.89
C LEU A 760 15.18 -21.49 36.33
N ALA A 761 14.43 -21.64 35.23
CA ALA A 761 14.30 -22.94 34.55
C ALA A 761 15.64 -23.41 33.98
N ALA A 762 16.42 -22.53 33.38
CA ALA A 762 17.73 -22.84 32.86
C ALA A 762 18.72 -23.26 33.94
N GLU A 763 18.71 -22.61 35.13
CA GLU A 763 19.48 -23.03 36.27
C GLU A 763 19.07 -24.43 36.77
N ALA A 764 17.76 -24.68 36.92
CA ALA A 764 17.23 -25.98 37.37
C ALA A 764 17.55 -27.12 36.38
N LEU A 765 17.63 -26.82 35.09
CA LEU A 765 18.00 -27.75 34.01
C LEU A 765 19.51 -27.85 33.76
N ASN A 766 20.34 -27.17 34.57
CA ASN A 766 21.80 -27.10 34.44
C ASN A 766 22.27 -26.50 33.10
N ASP A 767 21.48 -25.61 32.50
CA ASP A 767 21.84 -24.84 31.28
C ASP A 767 22.42 -23.47 31.69
N ALA A 768 23.65 -23.47 32.18
CA ALA A 768 24.32 -22.25 32.64
C ALA A 768 24.44 -21.16 31.55
N PRO A 769 24.75 -21.46 30.27
CA PRO A 769 24.75 -20.46 29.19
C PRO A 769 23.40 -19.73 29.02
N GLN A 770 22.30 -20.47 29.00
CA GLN A 770 20.94 -19.90 28.89
C GLN A 770 20.56 -19.10 30.14
N ALA A 771 20.91 -19.58 31.31
CA ALA A 771 20.67 -18.88 32.57
C ALA A 771 21.39 -17.53 32.63
N ILE A 772 22.67 -17.48 32.24
CA ILE A 772 23.48 -16.24 32.16
C ILE A 772 22.85 -15.27 31.14
N GLU A 773 22.51 -15.75 29.93
CA GLU A 773 21.90 -14.92 28.90
C GLU A 773 20.56 -14.32 29.42
N SER A 774 19.72 -15.11 30.06
CA SER A 774 18.42 -14.66 30.56
C SER A 774 18.55 -13.67 31.73
N TRP A 775 19.46 -13.89 32.69
CA TRP A 775 19.72 -12.93 33.76
C TRP A 775 20.31 -11.63 33.26
N GLN A 776 21.24 -11.68 32.29
CA GLN A 776 21.80 -10.49 31.64
C GLN A 776 20.74 -9.70 30.89
N THR A 777 19.85 -10.40 30.20
CA THR A 777 18.75 -9.77 29.46
C THR A 777 17.73 -9.12 30.40
N LEU A 778 17.39 -9.80 31.48
CA LEU A 778 16.54 -9.22 32.53
C LEU A 778 17.11 -7.92 33.09
N LEU A 779 18.42 -7.88 33.38
CA LEU A 779 19.09 -6.65 33.86
C LEU A 779 19.09 -5.51 32.84
N ARG A 780 19.16 -5.83 31.54
CA ARG A 780 19.04 -4.82 30.46
C ARG A 780 17.63 -4.26 30.33
N LEU A 781 16.62 -5.00 30.78
CA LEU A 781 15.21 -4.58 30.77
C LEU A 781 14.81 -3.78 32.01
N ASP A 782 15.78 -3.34 32.84
CA ASP A 782 15.60 -2.50 34.00
C ASP A 782 14.51 -3.04 34.97
N PRO A 783 14.67 -4.25 35.54
CA PRO A 783 13.68 -4.82 36.42
C PRO A 783 13.56 -3.99 37.71
N LEU A 784 12.35 -3.95 38.30
CA LEU A 784 12.06 -3.22 39.53
C LEU A 784 12.99 -3.61 40.70
N ASP A 785 13.37 -4.90 40.79
CA ASP A 785 14.37 -5.38 41.72
C ASP A 785 15.48 -6.15 40.99
N PRO A 786 16.65 -5.53 40.77
CA PRO A 786 17.77 -6.17 40.11
C PRO A 786 18.63 -7.04 41.05
N ALA A 787 18.36 -7.07 42.39
CA ALA A 787 19.21 -7.71 43.37
C ALA A 787 19.32 -9.23 43.14
N GLU A 788 18.20 -9.92 42.96
CA GLU A 788 18.18 -11.35 42.63
C GLU A 788 18.98 -11.67 41.37
N ALA A 789 18.72 -10.91 40.30
CA ALA A 789 19.38 -11.14 39.02
C ALA A 789 20.91 -10.97 39.12
N ASN A 790 21.38 -9.91 39.80
CA ASN A 790 22.80 -9.67 40.01
C ASN A 790 23.43 -10.77 40.86
N TYR A 791 22.77 -11.19 41.95
CA TYR A 791 23.27 -12.26 42.80
C TYR A 791 23.43 -13.59 42.07
N ARG A 792 22.38 -14.01 41.35
CA ARG A 792 22.41 -15.29 40.61
C ARG A 792 23.41 -15.27 39.46
N LEU A 793 23.47 -14.17 38.75
CA LEU A 793 24.46 -13.98 37.66
C LEU A 793 25.89 -14.04 38.21
N ALA A 794 26.18 -13.36 39.34
CA ALA A 794 27.50 -13.39 39.93
C ALA A 794 27.86 -14.80 40.42
N ARG A 795 26.91 -15.59 40.93
CA ARG A 795 27.10 -16.99 41.29
C ARG A 795 27.48 -17.85 40.07
N LEU A 796 26.71 -17.76 38.99
CA LEU A 796 26.91 -18.52 37.75
C LEU A 796 28.25 -18.19 37.09
N LEU A 797 28.69 -16.95 37.17
CA LEU A 797 29.98 -16.51 36.61
C LEU A 797 31.19 -16.93 37.45
N ARG A 798 31.02 -17.29 38.74
CA ARG A 798 32.12 -17.73 39.64
C ARG A 798 32.40 -19.23 39.57
N GLU A 799 31.55 -20.02 38.94
CA GLU A 799 31.77 -21.48 38.82
C GLU A 799 33.02 -21.73 37.96
N PRO A 800 33.99 -22.59 38.46
CA PRO A 800 35.33 -22.74 37.83
C PRO A 800 35.33 -23.25 36.40
N ASP A 801 34.29 -23.96 36.02
CA ASP A 801 34.16 -24.57 34.68
C ASP A 801 33.36 -23.72 33.66
N ASN A 802 33.03 -22.49 34.02
CA ASN A 802 32.24 -21.64 33.13
C ASN A 802 33.12 -20.91 32.11
N PRO A 803 33.05 -21.21 30.81
CA PRO A 803 33.87 -20.58 29.80
C PRO A 803 33.64 -19.06 29.64
N LYS A 804 32.51 -18.51 30.13
CA LYS A 804 32.20 -17.07 30.15
C LYS A 804 32.70 -16.35 31.43
N ALA A 805 33.30 -17.07 32.38
CA ALA A 805 33.91 -16.50 33.60
C ALA A 805 35.32 -15.96 33.33
N LYS A 806 35.90 -16.22 32.18
CA LYS A 806 37.16 -15.69 31.69
C LYS A 806 36.89 -14.58 30.64
#